data_9f5db8634a17fcd6e17ddb3cb7a9f4f4
#
_entry.id   9f5db8634a17fcd6e17ddb3cb7a9f4f4
#
_cell.length_a   1.000
_cell.length_b   1.000
_cell.length_c   1.000
_cell.angle_alpha   90.00
_cell.angle_beta   90.00
_cell.angle_gamma   90.00
#
_symmetry.space_group_name_H-M   'P 1'
#
loop_
_entity.id
_entity.type
_entity.pdbx_description
1 polymer ?
#
loop_
_entity_poly.entity_id
_entity_poly.type
_entity_poly.pdbx_seq_one_letter_code
_entity_poly.pdbx_strand_id
1 'polypeptide(L)'
;MLEAILSLGLGISAIMFVGFPASYYIWSKKEKNIESFWATSLIGGVSIICLVLKIIFMLNIPIKVYGRYLYIFSGILFLVWLWKKRKDTELITTLVSPQALWMSLMAGGIHAIVYIIYGAKFYKGYALWDIYYYGAQAEAVKSIPFSLWNDLVYSKPWMLGTVSYTSGVHRISCGVLGGYVATLSGVDGCTTMGFLVVLSSIMLYWVLMYATENMFDSKAKQRWGCFFATLIPGIVIAQLECFIPVAFFMSFLIFYCKCFGDFVENNNVKRFIYLSIVISSSMTMLLDGMYIVIGIIVLCAIWVAHKKRARDGIVAFGKMVGIIAGATLLNAPYWPYLVEELHWKMSREHLNGIYGFAYTPQAFDWLFYGDLLWNRSLVIYTILTFIAIILFGYGLFGLVIKTIKDKDEVTCNFIAVFCVSLLFLAQPGEHQYAFYKVLHFSFAPIVIGVFLATRYIVSELKGDKKIFEIYGRILTVSTYAIMGFCCFCSCIKVLGVFKPFESYAGRVVGKETVLSENAKSIFEAIENSEKPLLLVCNDRESELGLWWSFYYGRNQNVYIMSAAEVEHFLLEKDVNKMEYLNVPLDCTIIRIGNQNDEIFPETQSNQENFATVLSKLNENNIKVLADIENYPEESSSLYELNVYARKTANVKIVLEVTSDVETIVKYDGKEKNIGTSIEKLEMNKTLNEGNNYFSFAESTGNLRIISYRVELM
;
A
#
# COMPACT_ATOMS: atom_id res chain seq x y z
N MET A 1 -16.99 -14.11 -4.60
CA MET A 1 -17.41 -14.35 -3.20
C MET A 1 -16.76 -15.59 -2.60
N LEU A 2 -16.93 -16.78 -3.20
CA LEU A 2 -16.32 -18.03 -2.67
C LEU A 2 -14.80 -17.94 -2.56
N GLU A 3 -14.11 -17.40 -3.55
CA GLU A 3 -12.66 -17.20 -3.56
C GLU A 3 -12.17 -16.30 -2.43
N ALA A 4 -12.89 -15.21 -2.15
CA ALA A 4 -12.56 -14.31 -1.05
C ALA A 4 -12.69 -15.00 0.31
N ILE A 5 -13.78 -15.75 0.51
CA ILE A 5 -14.01 -16.51 1.75
C ILE A 5 -12.96 -17.61 1.92
N LEU A 6 -12.63 -18.32 0.83
CA LEU A 6 -11.62 -19.37 0.84
C LEU A 6 -10.23 -18.79 1.18
N SER A 7 -9.83 -17.68 0.54
CA SER A 7 -8.57 -16.99 0.82
C SER A 7 -8.48 -16.52 2.27
N LEU A 8 -9.56 -15.94 2.80
CA LEU A 8 -9.67 -15.55 4.21
C LEU A 8 -9.50 -16.76 5.14
N GLY A 9 -10.25 -17.82 4.93
CA GLY A 9 -10.22 -19.02 5.77
C GLY A 9 -8.87 -19.72 5.78
N LEU A 10 -8.28 -19.94 4.61
CA LEU A 10 -6.99 -20.59 4.47
C LEU A 10 -5.84 -19.71 5.00
N GLY A 11 -5.88 -18.39 4.73
CA GLY A 11 -4.86 -17.48 5.22
C GLY A 11 -4.86 -17.34 6.74
N ILE A 12 -6.04 -17.15 7.35
CA ILE A 12 -6.17 -17.07 8.81
C ILE A 12 -5.76 -18.38 9.46
N SER A 13 -6.20 -19.53 8.95
CA SER A 13 -5.83 -20.83 9.52
C SER A 13 -4.31 -21.09 9.44
N ALA A 14 -3.67 -20.71 8.32
CA ALA A 14 -2.22 -20.83 8.19
C ALA A 14 -1.48 -20.04 9.28
N ILE A 15 -1.91 -18.78 9.52
CA ILE A 15 -1.35 -17.92 10.56
C ILE A 15 -1.57 -18.53 11.95
N MET A 16 -2.76 -19.05 12.23
CA MET A 16 -3.10 -19.61 13.52
C MET A 16 -2.38 -20.94 13.81
N PHE A 17 -2.17 -21.78 12.80
CA PHE A 17 -1.42 -23.06 12.98
C PHE A 17 -0.02 -22.84 13.53
N VAL A 18 0.60 -21.72 13.20
CA VAL A 18 1.94 -21.36 13.66
C VAL A 18 1.88 -20.44 14.88
N GLY A 19 0.97 -19.47 14.86
CA GLY A 19 0.89 -18.42 15.87
C GLY A 19 0.43 -18.91 17.23
N PHE A 20 -0.59 -19.78 17.31
CA PHE A 20 -1.10 -20.30 18.58
C PHE A 20 -0.04 -21.10 19.36
N PRO A 21 0.67 -22.07 18.77
CA PRO A 21 1.77 -22.74 19.47
C PRO A 21 2.86 -21.77 19.90
N ALA A 22 3.28 -20.84 19.02
CA ALA A 22 4.31 -19.86 19.34
C ALA A 22 3.93 -19.02 20.57
N SER A 23 2.72 -18.43 20.55
CA SER A 23 2.20 -17.64 21.68
C SER A 23 2.13 -18.45 22.96
N TYR A 24 1.66 -19.71 22.89
CA TYR A 24 1.56 -20.57 24.07
C TYR A 24 2.90 -20.79 24.76
N TYR A 25 4.00 -20.95 24.01
CA TYR A 25 5.32 -21.21 24.59
C TYR A 25 6.08 -19.98 25.03
N ILE A 26 5.68 -18.79 24.57
CA ILE A 26 6.40 -17.55 24.85
C ILE A 26 5.93 -16.92 26.17
N TRP A 27 4.63 -16.94 26.43
CA TRP A 27 4.04 -16.31 27.61
C TRP A 27 3.86 -17.29 28.76
N SER A 28 4.10 -16.83 29.99
CA SER A 28 3.82 -17.62 31.18
C SER A 28 2.30 -17.78 31.40
N LYS A 29 1.90 -18.81 32.17
CA LYS A 29 0.46 -19.04 32.44
C LYS A 29 -0.21 -17.84 33.10
N LYS A 30 0.49 -17.07 33.94
CA LYS A 30 -0.06 -15.88 34.63
C LYS A 30 -0.31 -14.69 33.70
N GLU A 31 0.37 -14.63 32.57
CA GLU A 31 0.26 -13.54 31.59
C GLU A 31 -0.68 -13.91 30.43
N LYS A 32 -1.19 -15.13 30.38
CA LYS A 32 -2.10 -15.61 29.33
C LYS A 32 -3.52 -15.14 29.59
N ASN A 33 -3.84 -13.98 29.11
CA ASN A 33 -5.23 -13.59 28.89
C ASN A 33 -5.56 -13.69 27.39
N ILE A 34 -6.85 -13.63 27.09
CA ILE A 34 -7.34 -13.78 25.71
C ILE A 34 -6.74 -12.71 24.78
N GLU A 35 -6.58 -11.48 25.25
CA GLU A 35 -6.10 -10.34 24.48
C GLU A 35 -4.61 -10.51 24.12
N SER A 36 -3.75 -10.81 25.11
CA SER A 36 -2.32 -11.03 24.88
C SER A 36 -2.08 -12.26 24.02
N PHE A 37 -2.87 -13.31 24.21
CA PHE A 37 -2.74 -14.55 23.46
C PHE A 37 -3.07 -14.37 21.97
N TRP A 38 -4.20 -13.70 21.64
CA TRP A 38 -4.59 -13.46 20.27
C TRP A 38 -3.66 -12.45 19.55
N ALA A 39 -3.29 -11.37 20.24
CA ALA A 39 -2.35 -10.38 19.68
C ALA A 39 -1.01 -11.01 19.32
N THR A 40 -0.41 -11.76 20.28
CA THR A 40 0.88 -12.43 20.03
C THR A 40 0.77 -13.57 19.02
N SER A 41 -0.38 -14.24 18.94
CA SER A 41 -0.58 -15.31 17.95
C SER A 41 -0.66 -14.75 16.53
N LEU A 42 -1.40 -13.66 16.32
CA LEU A 42 -1.52 -13.02 15.00
C LEU A 42 -0.18 -12.42 14.55
N ILE A 43 0.44 -11.62 15.39
CA ILE A 43 1.76 -11.01 15.13
C ILE A 43 2.82 -12.08 14.88
N GLY A 44 2.91 -13.07 15.77
CA GLY A 44 3.88 -14.15 15.66
C GLY A 44 3.65 -15.05 14.46
N GLY A 45 2.38 -15.40 14.20
CA GLY A 45 2.02 -16.24 13.05
C GLY A 45 2.41 -15.60 11.73
N VAL A 46 2.03 -14.33 11.52
CA VAL A 46 2.44 -13.56 10.33
C VAL A 46 3.96 -13.50 10.23
N SER A 47 4.63 -13.18 11.35
CA SER A 47 6.09 -12.99 11.34
C SER A 47 6.87 -14.28 11.04
N ILE A 48 6.48 -15.40 11.63
CA ILE A 48 7.14 -16.70 11.41
C ILE A 48 6.91 -17.17 9.97
N ILE A 49 5.66 -17.05 9.47
CA ILE A 49 5.34 -17.39 8.08
C ILE A 49 6.17 -16.54 7.12
N CYS A 50 6.16 -15.20 7.28
CA CYS A 50 6.95 -14.32 6.43
C CYS A 50 8.43 -14.66 6.46
N LEU A 51 9.02 -14.96 7.64
CA LEU A 51 10.42 -15.34 7.75
C LEU A 51 10.73 -16.65 6.99
N VAL A 52 9.93 -17.69 7.20
CA VAL A 52 10.12 -18.98 6.53
C VAL A 52 9.99 -18.84 5.02
N LEU A 53 8.92 -18.17 4.56
CA LEU A 53 8.68 -17.96 3.14
C LEU A 53 9.80 -17.15 2.47
N LYS A 54 10.26 -16.08 3.13
CA LYS A 54 11.39 -15.26 2.64
C LYS A 54 12.65 -16.10 2.46
N ILE A 55 13.03 -16.87 3.47
CA ILE A 55 14.25 -17.71 3.42
C ILE A 55 14.17 -18.69 2.24
N ILE A 56 13.04 -19.40 2.09
CA ILE A 56 12.88 -20.39 1.01
C ILE A 56 12.86 -19.70 -0.35
N PHE A 57 12.20 -18.54 -0.45
CA PHE A 57 12.16 -17.78 -1.69
C PHE A 57 13.55 -17.32 -2.16
N MET A 58 14.42 -16.88 -1.22
CA MET A 58 15.82 -16.54 -1.54
C MET A 58 16.67 -17.76 -1.98
N LEU A 59 16.20 -18.97 -1.72
CA LEU A 59 16.79 -20.18 -2.30
C LEU A 59 16.31 -20.47 -3.74
N ASN A 60 15.69 -19.48 -4.39
CA ASN A 60 15.12 -19.57 -5.75
C ASN A 60 13.97 -20.56 -5.91
N ILE A 61 13.22 -20.85 -4.86
CA ILE A 61 12.10 -21.78 -4.89
C ILE A 61 10.79 -20.96 -4.84
N PRO A 62 9.99 -20.91 -5.91
CA PRO A 62 8.69 -20.24 -5.92
C PRO A 62 7.72 -20.86 -4.91
N ILE A 63 6.88 -20.03 -4.30
CA ILE A 63 5.99 -20.48 -3.22
C ILE A 63 5.01 -21.59 -3.69
N LYS A 64 4.58 -21.58 -4.94
CA LYS A 64 3.69 -22.61 -5.49
C LYS A 64 4.25 -24.05 -5.38
N VAL A 65 5.56 -24.19 -5.30
CA VAL A 65 6.20 -25.50 -5.21
C VAL A 65 6.02 -26.13 -3.84
N TYR A 66 6.13 -25.34 -2.78
CA TYR A 66 6.17 -25.84 -1.40
C TYR A 66 5.04 -25.31 -0.51
N GLY A 67 4.34 -24.26 -0.90
CA GLY A 67 3.40 -23.56 -0.02
C GLY A 67 2.30 -24.47 0.53
N ARG A 68 1.71 -25.33 -0.31
CA ARG A 68 0.68 -26.29 0.13
C ARG A 68 1.25 -27.34 1.11
N TYR A 69 2.47 -27.80 0.88
CA TYR A 69 3.13 -28.74 1.80
C TYR A 69 3.44 -28.10 3.14
N LEU A 70 3.90 -26.84 3.12
CA LEU A 70 4.12 -26.06 4.34
C LEU A 70 2.83 -25.88 5.15
N TYR A 71 1.71 -25.62 4.47
CA TYR A 71 0.40 -25.51 5.12
C TYR A 71 -0.03 -26.82 5.78
N ILE A 72 0.03 -27.93 5.05
CA ILE A 72 -0.31 -29.26 5.56
C ILE A 72 0.59 -29.63 6.75
N PHE A 73 1.89 -29.42 6.62
CA PHE A 73 2.86 -29.69 7.66
C PHE A 73 2.61 -28.87 8.92
N SER A 74 2.38 -27.56 8.78
CA SER A 74 2.05 -26.70 9.91
C SER A 74 0.72 -27.09 10.57
N GLY A 75 -0.27 -27.49 9.77
CA GLY A 75 -1.55 -28.02 10.27
C GLY A 75 -1.38 -29.30 11.07
N ILE A 76 -0.60 -30.26 10.58
CA ILE A 76 -0.30 -31.51 11.32
C ILE A 76 0.43 -31.18 12.63
N LEU A 77 1.43 -30.31 12.61
CA LEU A 77 2.13 -29.91 13.83
C LEU A 77 1.19 -29.22 14.84
N PHE A 78 0.28 -28.39 14.35
CA PHE A 78 -0.74 -27.76 15.17
C PHE A 78 -1.69 -28.78 15.81
N LEU A 79 -2.18 -29.75 15.04
CA LEU A 79 -3.06 -30.82 15.57
C LEU A 79 -2.34 -31.69 16.61
N VAL A 80 -1.06 -32.05 16.38
CA VAL A 80 -0.24 -32.77 17.35
C VAL A 80 -0.03 -31.94 18.64
N TRP A 81 0.24 -30.65 18.48
CA TRP A 81 0.34 -29.73 19.60
C TRP A 81 -0.97 -29.63 20.38
N LEU A 82 -2.10 -29.47 19.70
CA LEU A 82 -3.43 -29.37 20.29
C LEU A 82 -3.77 -30.67 21.04
N TRP A 83 -3.48 -31.84 20.44
CA TRP A 83 -3.68 -33.12 21.10
C TRP A 83 -2.86 -33.27 22.38
N LYS A 84 -1.57 -32.85 22.38
CA LYS A 84 -0.75 -32.80 23.57
C LYS A 84 -1.29 -31.87 24.65
N LYS A 85 -1.96 -30.79 24.24
CA LYS A 85 -2.52 -29.75 25.14
C LYS A 85 -4.00 -29.93 25.44
N ARG A 86 -4.65 -31.01 25.00
CA ARG A 86 -6.10 -31.24 25.14
C ARG A 86 -6.64 -31.21 26.58
N LYS A 87 -5.77 -31.38 27.58
CA LYS A 87 -6.13 -31.29 29.02
C LYS A 87 -6.03 -29.87 29.58
N ASP A 88 -5.50 -28.93 28.83
CA ASP A 88 -5.43 -27.51 29.20
C ASP A 88 -6.74 -26.83 28.80
N THR A 89 -7.73 -26.91 29.69
CA THR A 89 -9.09 -26.39 29.46
C THR A 89 -9.09 -24.88 29.25
N GLU A 90 -8.21 -24.13 29.94
CA GLU A 90 -8.07 -22.69 29.79
C GLU A 90 -7.58 -22.33 28.38
N LEU A 91 -6.61 -23.07 27.86
CA LEU A 91 -6.15 -22.91 26.48
C LEU A 91 -7.28 -23.16 25.49
N ILE A 92 -8.00 -24.28 25.64
CA ILE A 92 -9.07 -24.65 24.71
C ILE A 92 -10.18 -23.59 24.71
N THR A 93 -10.60 -23.12 25.88
CA THR A 93 -11.63 -22.06 25.97
C THR A 93 -11.16 -20.75 25.35
N THR A 94 -9.86 -20.43 25.42
CA THR A 94 -9.27 -19.24 24.76
C THR A 94 -9.25 -19.39 23.24
N LEU A 95 -8.87 -20.56 22.72
CA LEU A 95 -8.82 -20.84 21.28
C LEU A 95 -10.21 -20.81 20.62
N VAL A 96 -11.21 -21.41 21.30
CA VAL A 96 -12.58 -21.54 20.76
C VAL A 96 -13.50 -20.46 21.33
N SER A 97 -12.97 -19.39 21.86
CA SER A 97 -13.77 -18.31 22.43
C SER A 97 -14.73 -17.69 21.41
N PRO A 98 -16.05 -17.86 21.58
CA PRO A 98 -17.04 -17.24 20.68
C PRO A 98 -16.90 -15.71 20.63
N GLN A 99 -16.48 -15.15 21.75
CA GLN A 99 -16.23 -13.72 21.87
C GLN A 99 -15.04 -13.28 21.01
N ALA A 100 -13.91 -14.03 21.02
CA ALA A 100 -12.75 -13.70 20.20
C ALA A 100 -13.09 -13.79 18.71
N LEU A 101 -13.83 -14.84 18.33
CA LEU A 101 -14.30 -15.01 16.96
C LEU A 101 -15.23 -13.87 16.53
N TRP A 102 -16.21 -13.53 17.35
CA TRP A 102 -17.13 -12.44 17.08
C TRP A 102 -16.42 -11.08 16.93
N MET A 103 -15.50 -10.77 17.85
CA MET A 103 -14.73 -9.51 17.79
C MET A 103 -13.84 -9.44 16.55
N SER A 104 -13.23 -10.55 16.14
CA SER A 104 -12.44 -10.62 14.91
C SER A 104 -13.33 -10.42 13.67
N LEU A 105 -14.51 -11.02 13.64
CA LEU A 105 -15.49 -10.81 12.57
C LEU A 105 -15.98 -9.36 12.50
N MET A 106 -16.23 -8.73 13.64
CA MET A 106 -16.62 -7.32 13.69
C MET A 106 -15.49 -6.40 13.18
N ALA A 107 -14.26 -6.61 13.63
CA ALA A 107 -13.11 -5.79 13.24
C ALA A 107 -12.78 -5.93 11.76
N GLY A 108 -12.82 -7.16 11.21
CA GLY A 108 -12.53 -7.41 9.81
C GLY A 108 -13.75 -7.27 8.87
N GLY A 109 -14.96 -7.29 9.42
CA GLY A 109 -16.20 -7.44 8.65
C GLY A 109 -16.47 -6.28 7.70
N ILE A 110 -16.25 -5.05 8.12
CA ILE A 110 -16.42 -3.86 7.28
C ILE A 110 -15.55 -3.97 6.01
N HIS A 111 -14.29 -4.34 6.17
CA HIS A 111 -13.37 -4.51 5.05
C HIS A 111 -13.74 -5.72 4.18
N ALA A 112 -14.16 -6.82 4.80
CA ALA A 112 -14.60 -8.02 4.09
C ALA A 112 -15.83 -7.77 3.21
N ILE A 113 -16.77 -6.92 3.64
CA ILE A 113 -17.98 -6.58 2.90
C ILE A 113 -17.64 -6.07 1.49
N VAL A 114 -16.65 -5.20 1.35
CA VAL A 114 -16.20 -4.67 0.05
C VAL A 114 -15.86 -5.80 -0.91
N TYR A 115 -15.06 -6.75 -0.46
CA TYR A 115 -14.63 -7.89 -1.29
C TYR A 115 -15.74 -8.90 -1.55
N ILE A 116 -16.72 -8.99 -0.65
CA ILE A 116 -17.89 -9.85 -0.83
C ILE A 116 -18.86 -9.25 -1.86
N ILE A 117 -19.14 -7.94 -1.78
CA ILE A 117 -20.10 -7.26 -2.65
C ILE A 117 -19.52 -7.08 -4.06
N TYR A 118 -18.31 -6.53 -4.17
CA TYR A 118 -17.73 -6.16 -5.46
C TYR A 118 -16.88 -7.26 -6.09
N GLY A 119 -16.52 -8.29 -5.33
CA GLY A 119 -15.60 -9.34 -5.76
C GLY A 119 -14.12 -8.94 -5.56
N ALA A 120 -13.35 -9.81 -4.92
CA ALA A 120 -11.94 -9.56 -4.62
C ALA A 120 -11.11 -9.32 -5.89
N LYS A 121 -11.43 -10.00 -6.99
CA LYS A 121 -10.73 -9.90 -8.27
C LYS A 121 -10.85 -8.51 -8.89
N PHE A 122 -12.00 -7.84 -8.76
CA PHE A 122 -12.30 -6.60 -9.45
C PHE A 122 -12.18 -5.35 -8.58
N TYR A 123 -11.94 -5.51 -7.28
CA TYR A 123 -11.66 -4.38 -6.42
C TYR A 123 -10.21 -3.92 -6.60
N LYS A 124 -10.01 -2.65 -6.96
CA LYS A 124 -8.70 -2.09 -7.31
C LYS A 124 -8.14 -1.15 -6.24
N GLY A 125 -8.88 -0.92 -5.15
CA GLY A 125 -8.50 0.06 -4.15
C GLY A 125 -8.69 1.50 -4.63
N TYR A 126 -8.52 2.45 -3.72
CA TYR A 126 -8.63 3.87 -4.08
C TYR A 126 -7.42 4.38 -4.84
N ALA A 127 -6.22 3.94 -4.47
CA ALA A 127 -4.97 4.38 -5.07
C ALA A 127 -4.57 3.59 -6.32
N LEU A 128 -5.29 2.54 -6.70
CA LEU A 128 -5.09 1.65 -7.85
C LEU A 128 -3.70 1.02 -7.97
N TRP A 129 -2.63 1.78 -7.68
CA TRP A 129 -1.23 1.39 -7.78
C TRP A 129 -0.78 0.40 -6.71
N ASP A 130 -1.12 0.66 -5.45
CA ASP A 130 -0.60 -0.15 -4.36
C ASP A 130 -1.12 -1.58 -4.42
N ILE A 131 -2.40 -1.76 -4.77
CA ILE A 131 -2.97 -3.09 -4.94
C ILE A 131 -2.36 -3.84 -6.13
N TYR A 132 -2.12 -3.12 -7.24
CA TYR A 132 -1.41 -3.67 -8.39
C TYR A 132 0.01 -4.07 -7.99
N TYR A 133 0.78 -3.16 -7.40
CA TYR A 133 2.16 -3.39 -7.00
C TYR A 133 2.32 -4.61 -6.09
N TYR A 134 1.58 -4.66 -4.99
CA TYR A 134 1.66 -5.80 -4.06
C TYR A 134 1.03 -7.07 -4.61
N GLY A 135 0.00 -6.97 -5.43
CA GLY A 135 -0.62 -8.10 -6.10
C GLY A 135 0.29 -8.72 -7.15
N ALA A 136 0.94 -7.91 -7.97
CA ALA A 136 1.95 -8.37 -8.93
C ALA A 136 3.16 -8.98 -8.21
N GLN A 137 3.65 -8.36 -7.13
CA GLN A 137 4.70 -8.93 -6.29
C GLN A 137 4.29 -10.30 -5.72
N ALA A 138 3.06 -10.42 -5.19
CA ALA A 138 2.53 -11.68 -4.68
C ALA A 138 2.46 -12.77 -5.77
N GLU A 139 2.05 -12.42 -7.00
CA GLU A 139 2.02 -13.35 -8.13
C GLU A 139 3.44 -13.74 -8.57
N ALA A 140 4.39 -12.79 -8.56
CA ALA A 140 5.78 -13.05 -8.91
C ALA A 140 6.44 -14.01 -7.91
N VAL A 141 6.34 -13.77 -6.62
CA VAL A 141 6.92 -14.66 -5.59
C VAL A 141 6.24 -16.02 -5.56
N LYS A 142 4.94 -16.08 -5.90
CA LYS A 142 4.21 -17.34 -6.03
C LYS A 142 4.77 -18.20 -7.16
N SER A 143 5.05 -17.60 -8.32
CA SER A 143 5.16 -18.32 -9.58
C SER A 143 6.57 -18.37 -10.16
N ILE A 144 7.42 -17.41 -9.87
CA ILE A 144 8.69 -17.17 -10.56
C ILE A 144 9.86 -17.24 -9.57
N PRO A 145 10.93 -18.01 -9.87
CA PRO A 145 12.17 -18.00 -9.10
C PRO A 145 12.78 -16.60 -9.06
N PHE A 146 13.31 -16.21 -7.90
CA PHE A 146 13.83 -14.86 -7.69
C PHE A 146 14.95 -14.47 -8.66
N SER A 147 15.87 -15.41 -8.94
CA SER A 147 16.99 -15.17 -9.86
C SER A 147 16.58 -14.82 -11.29
N LEU A 148 15.34 -15.13 -11.68
CA LEU A 148 14.84 -14.86 -13.03
C LEU A 148 14.08 -13.52 -13.13
N TRP A 149 13.89 -12.79 -12.05
CA TRP A 149 13.04 -11.59 -12.05
C TRP A 149 13.57 -10.52 -13.00
N ASN A 150 14.85 -10.20 -12.91
CA ASN A 150 15.46 -9.17 -13.76
C ASN A 150 15.49 -9.55 -15.24
N ASP A 151 15.60 -10.86 -15.54
CA ASP A 151 15.64 -11.33 -16.94
C ASP A 151 14.22 -11.40 -17.54
N LEU A 152 13.23 -11.82 -16.74
CA LEU A 152 11.86 -12.02 -17.21
C LEU A 152 11.03 -10.74 -17.24
N VAL A 153 11.44 -9.67 -16.56
CA VAL A 153 10.68 -8.42 -16.53
C VAL A 153 10.38 -7.87 -17.92
N TYR A 154 11.30 -8.04 -18.85
CA TYR A 154 11.15 -7.55 -20.23
C TYR A 154 10.18 -8.39 -21.07
N SER A 155 10.08 -9.69 -20.81
CA SER A 155 9.11 -10.59 -21.46
C SER A 155 7.78 -10.69 -20.71
N LYS A 156 7.73 -10.16 -19.48
CA LYS A 156 6.54 -10.16 -18.60
C LYS A 156 6.29 -8.76 -18.05
N PRO A 157 5.73 -7.85 -18.87
CA PRO A 157 5.56 -6.43 -18.51
C PRO A 157 4.81 -6.19 -17.20
N TRP A 158 3.94 -7.11 -16.78
CA TRP A 158 3.23 -7.01 -15.51
C TRP A 158 4.15 -7.02 -14.27
N MET A 159 5.40 -7.45 -14.42
CA MET A 159 6.41 -7.42 -13.36
C MET A 159 7.14 -6.08 -13.26
N LEU A 160 7.02 -5.19 -14.24
CA LEU A 160 7.78 -3.93 -14.29
C LEU A 160 7.58 -3.10 -13.02
N GLY A 161 6.34 -2.87 -12.61
CA GLY A 161 6.06 -2.12 -11.39
C GLY A 161 6.65 -2.75 -10.13
N THR A 162 6.80 -4.08 -10.11
CA THR A 162 7.39 -4.82 -8.99
C THR A 162 8.90 -4.72 -8.97
N VAL A 163 9.56 -4.94 -10.13
CA VAL A 163 11.02 -5.06 -10.23
C VAL A 163 11.72 -3.70 -10.29
N SER A 164 11.03 -2.63 -10.69
CA SER A 164 11.58 -1.28 -10.78
C SER A 164 12.09 -0.72 -9.45
N TYR A 165 11.59 -1.23 -8.32
CA TYR A 165 12.02 -0.80 -6.99
C TYR A 165 12.93 -1.86 -6.34
N THR A 166 14.19 -1.52 -6.10
CA THR A 166 15.15 -2.37 -5.36
C THR A 166 15.11 -3.84 -5.78
N SER A 167 15.18 -4.08 -7.09
CA SER A 167 15.11 -5.43 -7.70
C SER A 167 13.87 -6.26 -7.28
N GLY A 168 12.76 -5.58 -6.96
CA GLY A 168 11.50 -6.21 -6.59
C GLY A 168 11.38 -6.69 -5.14
N VAL A 169 12.40 -6.46 -4.31
CA VAL A 169 12.43 -6.94 -2.91
C VAL A 169 11.88 -5.91 -1.92
N HIS A 170 11.53 -4.71 -2.39
CA HIS A 170 10.89 -3.69 -1.59
C HIS A 170 9.62 -4.23 -0.90
N ARG A 171 9.56 -4.14 0.42
CA ARG A 171 8.42 -4.58 1.23
C ARG A 171 8.01 -6.04 1.00
N ILE A 172 8.98 -6.93 0.77
CA ILE A 172 8.77 -8.31 0.34
C ILE A 172 7.89 -9.15 1.29
N SER A 173 7.80 -8.81 2.59
CA SER A 173 6.92 -9.54 3.53
C SER A 173 5.45 -9.50 3.10
N CYS A 174 4.97 -8.42 2.51
CA CYS A 174 3.61 -8.35 1.97
C CYS A 174 3.44 -9.29 0.76
N GLY A 175 4.41 -9.25 -0.16
CA GLY A 175 4.40 -10.10 -1.35
C GLY A 175 4.42 -11.59 -1.03
N VAL A 176 5.31 -12.06 -0.13
CA VAL A 176 5.39 -13.47 0.23
C VAL A 176 4.14 -13.96 0.96
N LEU A 177 3.54 -13.13 1.83
CA LEU A 177 2.31 -13.49 2.52
C LEU A 177 1.13 -13.58 1.54
N GLY A 178 0.98 -12.60 0.64
CA GLY A 178 -0.03 -12.61 -0.43
C GLY A 178 0.16 -13.80 -1.38
N GLY A 179 1.40 -14.05 -1.84
CA GLY A 179 1.74 -15.19 -2.71
C GLY A 179 1.49 -16.55 -2.06
N TYR A 180 1.67 -16.65 -0.74
CA TYR A 180 1.34 -17.86 0.01
C TYR A 180 -0.15 -18.13 0.02
N VAL A 181 -0.96 -17.12 0.35
CA VAL A 181 -2.41 -17.25 0.36
C VAL A 181 -2.95 -17.50 -1.05
N ALA A 182 -2.37 -16.86 -2.08
CA ALA A 182 -2.67 -17.13 -3.47
C ALA A 182 -2.39 -18.60 -3.86
N THR A 183 -1.30 -19.17 -3.34
CA THR A 183 -0.96 -20.59 -3.57
C THR A 183 -1.95 -21.54 -2.90
N LEU A 184 -2.38 -21.22 -1.66
CA LEU A 184 -3.31 -22.05 -0.91
C LEU A 184 -4.72 -22.06 -1.52
N SER A 185 -5.22 -20.89 -1.87
CA SER A 185 -6.57 -20.70 -2.40
C SER A 185 -6.68 -20.94 -3.91
N GLY A 186 -5.56 -20.97 -4.64
CA GLY A 186 -5.57 -21.15 -6.09
C GLY A 186 -5.91 -19.90 -6.88
N VAL A 187 -6.05 -18.73 -6.22
CA VAL A 187 -6.36 -17.45 -6.87
C VAL A 187 -5.07 -16.70 -7.26
N ASP A 188 -5.23 -15.59 -7.97
CA ASP A 188 -4.11 -14.71 -8.32
C ASP A 188 -3.69 -13.79 -7.16
N GLY A 189 -2.50 -13.16 -7.31
CA GLY A 189 -1.92 -12.31 -6.28
C GLY A 189 -2.79 -11.10 -5.94
N CYS A 190 -3.39 -10.42 -6.92
CA CYS A 190 -4.24 -9.25 -6.68
C CYS A 190 -5.51 -9.62 -5.91
N THR A 191 -6.11 -10.77 -6.21
CA THR A 191 -7.30 -11.28 -5.49
C THR A 191 -7.02 -11.50 -4.01
N THR A 192 -5.77 -11.81 -3.62
CA THR A 192 -5.41 -12.03 -2.20
C THR A 192 -5.17 -10.74 -1.42
N MET A 193 -5.09 -9.59 -2.07
CA MET A 193 -4.88 -8.32 -1.36
C MET A 193 -6.01 -8.02 -0.39
N GLY A 194 -7.24 -8.40 -0.73
CA GLY A 194 -8.39 -8.30 0.18
C GLY A 194 -8.21 -9.07 1.49
N PHE A 195 -7.59 -10.24 1.44
CA PHE A 195 -7.23 -10.98 2.64
C PHE A 195 -6.28 -10.18 3.54
N LEU A 196 -5.24 -9.57 2.96
CA LEU A 196 -4.26 -8.79 3.72
C LEU A 196 -4.90 -7.58 4.40
N VAL A 197 -5.82 -6.90 3.71
CA VAL A 197 -6.57 -5.75 4.26
C VAL A 197 -7.42 -6.19 5.46
N VAL A 198 -8.20 -7.25 5.33
CA VAL A 198 -9.03 -7.78 6.43
C VAL A 198 -8.17 -8.25 7.61
N LEU A 199 -7.07 -8.96 7.32
CA LEU A 199 -6.13 -9.43 8.34
C LEU A 199 -5.51 -8.28 9.12
N SER A 200 -5.08 -7.21 8.44
CA SER A 200 -4.47 -6.04 9.11
C SER A 200 -5.44 -5.37 10.10
N SER A 201 -6.73 -5.32 9.76
CA SER A 201 -7.77 -4.79 10.64
C SER A 201 -8.00 -5.67 11.89
N ILE A 202 -8.06 -7.00 11.70
CA ILE A 202 -8.17 -7.95 12.81
C ILE A 202 -6.94 -7.86 13.73
N MET A 203 -5.74 -7.80 13.15
CA MET A 203 -4.50 -7.63 13.90
C MET A 203 -4.50 -6.36 14.72
N LEU A 204 -4.87 -5.22 14.11
CA LEU A 204 -4.93 -3.92 14.77
C LEU A 204 -5.86 -3.96 15.99
N TYR A 205 -7.04 -4.56 15.86
CA TYR A 205 -7.97 -4.71 16.96
C TYR A 205 -7.34 -5.45 18.15
N TRP A 206 -6.75 -6.62 17.90
CA TRP A 206 -6.19 -7.45 18.98
C TRP A 206 -4.94 -6.85 19.63
N VAL A 207 -4.09 -6.17 18.86
CA VAL A 207 -2.93 -5.50 19.44
C VAL A 207 -3.33 -4.27 20.26
N LEU A 208 -4.39 -3.55 19.87
CA LEU A 208 -4.98 -2.49 20.68
C LEU A 208 -5.55 -3.04 21.98
N MET A 209 -6.30 -4.15 21.92
CA MET A 209 -6.81 -4.83 23.11
C MET A 209 -5.69 -5.22 24.09
N TYR A 210 -4.56 -5.75 23.56
CA TYR A 210 -3.40 -6.08 24.35
C TYR A 210 -2.71 -4.83 24.93
N ALA A 211 -2.46 -3.81 24.10
CA ALA A 211 -1.77 -2.60 24.53
C ALA A 211 -2.57 -1.80 25.58
N THR A 212 -3.91 -1.84 25.51
CA THR A 212 -4.80 -1.06 26.39
C THR A 212 -5.37 -1.83 27.56
N GLU A 213 -4.82 -3.01 27.87
CA GLU A 213 -5.36 -3.95 28.86
C GLU A 213 -5.74 -3.31 30.21
N ASN A 214 -4.93 -2.38 30.71
CA ASN A 214 -5.11 -1.73 32.02
C ASN A 214 -5.53 -0.26 31.90
N MET A 215 -5.99 0.19 30.74
CA MET A 215 -6.31 1.60 30.50
C MET A 215 -7.78 1.95 30.78
N PHE A 216 -8.66 0.97 30.80
CA PHE A 216 -10.12 1.15 30.91
C PHE A 216 -10.66 0.57 32.23
N ASP A 217 -11.78 1.13 32.71
CA ASP A 217 -12.44 0.67 33.94
C ASP A 217 -13.15 -0.69 33.76
N SER A 218 -13.48 -1.05 32.54
CA SER A 218 -14.14 -2.32 32.24
C SER A 218 -13.73 -2.85 30.87
N LYS A 219 -13.76 -4.16 30.72
CA LYS A 219 -13.48 -4.85 29.45
C LYS A 219 -14.47 -4.44 28.34
N ALA A 220 -15.72 -4.11 28.67
CA ALA A 220 -16.69 -3.63 27.69
C ALA A 220 -16.25 -2.28 27.09
N LYS A 221 -15.84 -1.31 27.92
CA LYS A 221 -15.34 -0.02 27.46
C LYS A 221 -14.07 -0.17 26.63
N GLN A 222 -13.16 -1.03 27.05
CA GLN A 222 -11.94 -1.35 26.30
C GLN A 222 -12.27 -1.88 24.91
N ARG A 223 -13.17 -2.86 24.80
CA ARG A 223 -13.59 -3.45 23.52
C ARG A 223 -14.17 -2.42 22.57
N TRP A 224 -15.08 -1.57 23.05
CA TRP A 224 -15.66 -0.52 22.23
C TRP A 224 -14.64 0.54 21.83
N GLY A 225 -13.75 0.97 22.76
CA GLY A 225 -12.69 1.91 22.44
C GLY A 225 -11.76 1.38 21.35
N CYS A 226 -11.30 0.12 21.46
CA CYS A 226 -10.47 -0.52 20.45
C CYS A 226 -11.22 -0.74 19.12
N PHE A 227 -12.52 -1.09 19.18
CA PHE A 227 -13.35 -1.25 18.00
C PHE A 227 -13.48 0.07 17.23
N PHE A 228 -13.81 1.17 17.89
CA PHE A 228 -13.86 2.48 17.26
C PHE A 228 -12.50 2.90 16.70
N ALA A 229 -11.42 2.67 17.46
CA ALA A 229 -10.06 2.98 17.00
C ALA A 229 -9.66 2.20 15.74
N THR A 230 -10.18 0.97 15.57
CA THR A 230 -9.90 0.15 14.37
C THR A 230 -10.74 0.59 13.16
N LEU A 231 -11.92 1.14 13.39
CA LEU A 231 -12.90 1.46 12.33
C LEU A 231 -13.05 2.95 12.04
N ILE A 232 -12.18 3.79 12.57
CA ILE A 232 -12.17 5.22 12.26
C ILE A 232 -11.83 5.46 10.79
N PRO A 233 -12.41 6.47 10.10
CA PRO A 233 -12.22 6.67 8.66
C PRO A 233 -10.77 6.70 8.20
N GLY A 234 -9.89 7.41 8.89
CA GLY A 234 -8.49 7.51 8.50
C GLY A 234 -7.77 6.15 8.44
N ILE A 235 -8.16 5.18 9.26
CA ILE A 235 -7.60 3.82 9.24
C ILE A 235 -8.29 2.98 8.16
N VAL A 236 -9.61 2.98 8.11
CA VAL A 236 -10.38 2.16 7.15
C VAL A 236 -10.03 2.55 5.72
N ILE A 237 -9.99 3.85 5.41
CA ILE A 237 -9.69 4.32 4.06
C ILE A 237 -8.27 3.94 3.65
N ALA A 238 -7.27 4.14 4.52
CA ALA A 238 -5.90 3.74 4.21
C ALA A 238 -5.75 2.23 3.98
N GLN A 239 -6.52 1.40 4.68
CA GLN A 239 -6.57 -0.04 4.42
C GLN A 239 -7.25 -0.36 3.08
N LEU A 240 -8.34 0.33 2.74
CA LEU A 240 -9.03 0.19 1.46
C LEU A 240 -8.22 0.73 0.29
N GLU A 241 -7.39 1.75 0.50
CA GLU A 241 -6.39 2.22 -0.47
C GLU A 241 -5.25 1.22 -0.68
N CYS A 242 -5.26 0.13 0.07
CA CYS A 242 -4.25 -0.92 0.03
C CYS A 242 -2.84 -0.45 0.41
N PHE A 243 -2.73 0.54 1.30
CA PHE A 243 -1.47 0.86 2.00
C PHE A 243 -1.09 -0.28 2.95
N ILE A 244 -1.04 -1.50 2.41
CA ILE A 244 -0.90 -2.76 3.14
C ILE A 244 0.30 -2.74 4.09
N PRO A 245 1.52 -2.33 3.68
CA PRO A 245 2.66 -2.30 4.58
C PRO A 245 2.46 -1.35 5.76
N VAL A 246 1.84 -0.19 5.53
CA VAL A 246 1.54 0.81 6.57
C VAL A 246 0.51 0.25 7.56
N ALA A 247 -0.56 -0.38 7.06
CA ALA A 247 -1.60 -0.98 7.88
C ALA A 247 -1.07 -2.11 8.79
N PHE A 248 -0.24 -3.00 8.25
CA PHE A 248 0.42 -4.04 9.04
C PHE A 248 1.41 -3.45 10.04
N PHE A 249 2.25 -2.52 9.58
CA PHE A 249 3.28 -1.91 10.43
C PHE A 249 2.66 -1.16 11.62
N MET A 250 1.49 -0.54 11.46
CA MET A 250 0.74 0.06 12.57
C MET A 250 0.45 -0.98 13.67
N SER A 251 0.02 -2.18 13.28
CA SER A 251 -0.22 -3.26 14.25
C SER A 251 1.07 -3.69 14.96
N PHE A 252 2.17 -3.82 14.23
CA PHE A 252 3.48 -4.12 14.82
C PHE A 252 3.94 -3.02 15.76
N LEU A 253 3.78 -1.76 15.37
CA LEU A 253 4.22 -0.62 16.17
C LEU A 253 3.45 -0.52 17.50
N ILE A 254 2.12 -0.67 17.48
CA ILE A 254 1.29 -0.70 18.69
C ILE A 254 1.67 -1.90 19.57
N PHE A 255 1.96 -3.04 18.96
CA PHE A 255 2.46 -4.20 19.67
C PHE A 255 3.79 -3.90 20.38
N TYR A 256 4.74 -3.22 19.73
CA TYR A 256 6.02 -2.83 20.32
C TYR A 256 5.87 -1.86 21.48
N CYS A 257 4.93 -0.93 21.42
CA CYS A 257 4.65 0.01 22.50
C CYS A 257 4.38 -0.68 23.86
N LYS A 258 3.88 -1.90 23.84
CA LYS A 258 3.58 -2.71 25.03
C LYS A 258 4.62 -3.80 25.27
N CYS A 259 4.96 -4.58 24.25
CA CYS A 259 5.73 -5.80 24.44
C CYS A 259 7.19 -5.56 24.84
N PHE A 260 7.79 -4.40 24.52
CA PHE A 260 9.15 -4.09 24.96
C PHE A 260 9.23 -3.91 26.48
N GLY A 261 8.25 -3.22 27.08
CA GLY A 261 8.14 -3.12 28.53
C GLY A 261 8.00 -4.51 29.19
N ASP A 262 7.05 -5.30 28.69
CA ASP A 262 6.83 -6.67 29.17
C ASP A 262 8.08 -7.56 29.01
N PHE A 263 8.88 -7.35 27.95
CA PHE A 263 10.14 -8.08 27.75
C PHE A 263 11.22 -7.64 28.74
N VAL A 264 11.35 -6.37 29.03
CA VAL A 264 12.34 -5.87 29.98
C VAL A 264 12.06 -6.38 31.38
N GLU A 265 10.77 -6.46 31.76
CA GLU A 265 10.36 -7.00 33.06
C GLU A 265 10.58 -8.52 33.19
N ASN A 266 10.26 -9.26 32.14
CA ASN A 266 10.26 -10.72 32.11
C ASN A 266 11.06 -11.27 30.94
N ASN A 267 12.36 -10.97 30.88
CA ASN A 267 13.19 -11.42 29.77
C ASN A 267 13.51 -12.91 29.87
N ASN A 268 13.35 -13.59 28.75
CA ASN A 268 13.81 -14.93 28.54
C ASN A 268 14.21 -15.15 27.06
N VAL A 269 15.00 -16.20 26.83
CA VAL A 269 15.48 -16.49 25.46
C VAL A 269 14.36 -16.70 24.45
N LYS A 270 13.23 -17.28 24.86
CA LYS A 270 12.09 -17.51 23.96
C LYS A 270 11.49 -16.19 23.49
N ARG A 271 11.30 -15.23 24.40
CA ARG A 271 10.81 -13.88 24.05
C ARG A 271 11.82 -13.13 23.18
N PHE A 272 13.10 -13.26 23.49
CA PHE A 272 14.16 -12.68 22.67
C PHE A 272 14.09 -13.17 21.22
N ILE A 273 14.06 -14.49 21.00
CA ILE A 273 13.95 -15.10 19.67
C ILE A 273 12.65 -14.65 18.98
N TYR A 274 11.53 -14.70 19.68
CA TYR A 274 10.24 -14.29 19.15
C TYR A 274 10.27 -12.83 18.67
N LEU A 275 10.72 -11.91 19.51
CA LEU A 275 10.78 -10.49 19.16
C LEU A 275 11.76 -10.23 18.01
N SER A 276 12.88 -10.96 17.94
CA SER A 276 13.81 -10.88 16.80
C SER A 276 13.11 -11.30 15.49
N ILE A 277 12.30 -12.36 15.51
CA ILE A 277 11.50 -12.79 14.34
C ILE A 277 10.46 -11.73 13.97
N VAL A 278 9.76 -11.18 14.97
CA VAL A 278 8.73 -10.15 14.74
C VAL A 278 9.34 -8.89 14.12
N ILE A 279 10.46 -8.40 14.65
CA ILE A 279 11.17 -7.24 14.10
C ILE A 279 11.74 -7.55 12.71
N SER A 280 12.30 -8.74 12.49
CA SER A 280 12.78 -9.15 11.15
C SER A 280 11.69 -9.04 10.08
N SER A 281 10.48 -9.47 10.40
CA SER A 281 9.34 -9.37 9.47
C SER A 281 8.86 -7.93 9.28
N SER A 282 8.80 -7.12 10.34
CA SER A 282 8.39 -5.73 10.22
C SER A 282 9.41 -4.87 9.45
N MET A 283 10.72 -5.15 9.58
CA MET A 283 11.78 -4.48 8.78
C MET A 283 11.56 -4.67 7.27
N THR A 284 11.24 -5.89 6.84
CA THR A 284 10.99 -6.19 5.42
C THR A 284 9.55 -5.95 4.99
N MET A 285 8.69 -5.49 5.90
CA MET A 285 7.34 -5.01 5.60
C MET A 285 7.32 -3.50 5.40
N LEU A 286 8.01 -2.75 6.26
CA LEU A 286 8.13 -1.29 6.16
C LEU A 286 9.42 -0.82 6.83
N LEU A 287 10.50 -0.71 6.06
CA LEU A 287 11.80 -0.28 6.57
C LEU A 287 11.75 1.14 7.14
N ASP A 288 10.96 2.03 6.51
CA ASP A 288 10.79 3.42 6.94
C ASP A 288 10.28 3.57 8.38
N GLY A 289 9.52 2.58 8.86
CA GLY A 289 8.98 2.60 10.21
C GLY A 289 9.99 2.27 11.30
N MET A 290 11.17 1.73 10.95
CA MET A 290 12.13 1.24 11.95
C MET A 290 12.75 2.33 12.80
N TYR A 291 12.85 3.57 12.31
CA TYR A 291 13.32 4.69 13.13
C TYR A 291 12.36 4.99 14.30
N ILE A 292 11.05 4.76 14.12
CA ILE A 292 10.06 4.90 15.20
C ILE A 292 10.27 3.79 16.24
N VAL A 293 10.54 2.56 15.79
CA VAL A 293 10.84 1.43 16.69
C VAL A 293 12.08 1.72 17.54
N ILE A 294 13.13 2.29 16.95
CA ILE A 294 14.33 2.74 17.66
C ILE A 294 13.96 3.81 18.70
N GLY A 295 13.12 4.77 18.33
CA GLY A 295 12.61 5.79 19.25
C GLY A 295 11.88 5.18 20.46
N ILE A 296 11.01 4.20 20.25
CA ILE A 296 10.31 3.47 21.32
C ILE A 296 11.30 2.74 22.22
N ILE A 297 12.32 2.10 21.65
CA ILE A 297 13.37 1.41 22.41
C ILE A 297 14.12 2.39 23.33
N VAL A 298 14.50 3.55 22.82
CA VAL A 298 15.19 4.58 23.61
C VAL A 298 14.28 5.06 24.75
N LEU A 299 13.02 5.33 24.47
CA LEU A 299 12.06 5.79 25.48
C LEU A 299 11.78 4.72 26.54
N CYS A 300 11.63 3.46 26.14
CA CYS A 300 11.48 2.36 27.08
C CYS A 300 12.70 2.26 28.00
N ALA A 301 13.92 2.40 27.48
CA ALA A 301 15.14 2.41 28.27
C ALA A 301 15.19 3.60 29.27
N ILE A 302 14.82 4.81 28.82
CA ILE A 302 14.73 6.00 29.66
C ILE A 302 13.67 5.79 30.75
N TRP A 303 12.53 5.21 30.41
CA TRP A 303 11.45 4.92 31.36
C TRP A 303 11.88 3.95 32.46
N VAL A 304 12.60 2.89 32.07
CA VAL A 304 13.18 1.93 33.02
C VAL A 304 14.23 2.60 33.91
N ALA A 305 15.09 3.45 33.35
CA ALA A 305 16.06 4.23 34.12
C ALA A 305 15.40 5.14 35.16
N HIS A 306 14.28 5.79 34.77
CA HIS A 306 13.50 6.66 35.67
C HIS A 306 12.80 5.87 36.78
N LYS A 307 12.21 4.70 36.46
CA LYS A 307 11.50 3.87 37.45
C LYS A 307 12.43 3.11 38.39
N LYS A 308 13.60 2.73 37.96
CA LYS A 308 14.57 1.92 38.72
C LYS A 308 15.87 2.69 38.94
N ARG A 309 16.89 2.40 38.13
CA ARG A 309 18.21 3.06 38.17
C ARG A 309 18.72 3.25 36.74
N ALA A 310 19.59 4.22 36.53
CA ALA A 310 20.23 4.46 35.22
C ALA A 310 20.89 3.21 34.63
N ARG A 311 21.55 2.38 35.48
CA ARG A 311 22.15 1.10 35.07
C ARG A 311 21.11 0.13 34.48
N ASP A 312 19.91 0.06 35.08
CA ASP A 312 18.85 -0.84 34.61
C ASP A 312 18.31 -0.40 33.23
N GLY A 313 18.24 0.93 33.00
CA GLY A 313 17.93 1.48 31.69
C GLY A 313 18.95 1.13 30.61
N ILE A 314 20.24 1.22 30.93
CA ILE A 314 21.32 0.81 30.02
C ILE A 314 21.23 -0.69 29.67
N VAL A 315 20.98 -1.53 30.68
CA VAL A 315 20.79 -2.97 30.46
C VAL A 315 19.56 -3.26 29.62
N ALA A 316 18.45 -2.55 29.84
CA ALA A 316 17.23 -2.66 29.04
C ALA A 316 17.51 -2.28 27.59
N PHE A 317 18.18 -1.15 27.37
CA PHE A 317 18.61 -0.71 26.04
C PHE A 317 19.46 -1.77 25.33
N GLY A 318 20.51 -2.28 26.01
CA GLY A 318 21.38 -3.31 25.46
C GLY A 318 20.63 -4.59 25.04
N LYS A 319 19.64 -5.03 25.85
CA LYS A 319 18.78 -6.17 25.50
C LYS A 319 17.94 -5.91 24.24
N MET A 320 17.35 -4.73 24.12
CA MET A 320 16.52 -4.36 22.96
C MET A 320 17.37 -4.19 21.69
N VAL A 321 18.57 -3.60 21.80
CA VAL A 321 19.55 -3.55 20.70
C VAL A 321 19.94 -4.97 20.27
N GLY A 322 20.11 -5.89 21.23
CA GLY A 322 20.35 -7.31 20.93
C GLY A 322 19.21 -7.95 20.11
N ILE A 323 17.95 -7.61 20.38
CA ILE A 323 16.80 -8.08 19.58
C ILE A 323 16.89 -7.54 18.14
N ILE A 324 17.22 -6.24 17.97
CA ILE A 324 17.40 -5.66 16.63
C ILE A 324 18.55 -6.36 15.90
N ALA A 325 19.66 -6.58 16.57
CA ALA A 325 20.79 -7.31 15.98
C ALA A 325 20.39 -8.74 15.54
N GLY A 326 19.62 -9.45 16.38
CA GLY A 326 19.05 -10.74 16.03
C GLY A 326 18.12 -10.69 14.81
N ALA A 327 17.26 -9.67 14.75
CA ALA A 327 16.38 -9.43 13.61
C ALA A 327 17.15 -9.12 12.33
N THR A 328 18.20 -8.32 12.43
CA THR A 328 19.09 -7.98 11.32
C THR A 328 19.81 -9.22 10.79
N LEU A 329 20.31 -10.09 11.68
CA LEU A 329 20.90 -11.36 11.28
C LEU A 329 19.91 -12.30 10.57
N LEU A 330 18.67 -12.36 11.03
CA LEU A 330 17.61 -13.13 10.36
C LEU A 330 17.28 -12.60 8.95
N ASN A 331 17.56 -11.32 8.68
CA ASN A 331 17.41 -10.70 7.37
C ASN A 331 18.72 -10.68 6.54
N ALA A 332 19.78 -11.38 6.97
CA ALA A 332 21.07 -11.33 6.29
C ALA A 332 21.00 -11.55 4.75
N PRO A 333 20.19 -12.49 4.22
CA PRO A 333 20.03 -12.65 2.77
C PRO A 333 19.46 -11.42 2.06
N TYR A 334 18.79 -10.52 2.79
CA TYR A 334 18.13 -9.33 2.26
C TYR A 334 18.95 -8.04 2.46
N TRP A 335 20.09 -8.08 3.13
CA TRP A 335 20.88 -6.88 3.40
C TRP A 335 21.22 -6.04 2.16
N PRO A 336 21.68 -6.62 1.05
CA PRO A 336 21.98 -5.81 -0.13
C PRO A 336 20.79 -4.96 -0.55
N TYR A 337 19.61 -5.55 -0.58
CA TYR A 337 18.38 -4.88 -0.99
C TYR A 337 17.87 -3.86 0.04
N LEU A 338 18.01 -4.14 1.34
CA LEU A 338 17.66 -3.18 2.39
C LEU A 338 18.58 -1.96 2.37
N VAL A 339 19.87 -2.16 2.08
CA VAL A 339 20.82 -1.06 1.91
C VAL A 339 20.52 -0.26 0.65
N GLU A 340 20.20 -0.93 -0.45
CA GLU A 340 19.75 -0.31 -1.71
C GLU A 340 18.49 0.53 -1.49
N GLU A 341 17.47 -0.02 -0.80
CA GLU A 341 16.25 0.71 -0.46
C GLU A 341 16.54 1.93 0.40
N LEU A 342 17.42 1.81 1.40
CA LEU A 342 17.81 2.93 2.24
C LEU A 342 18.53 4.01 1.43
N HIS A 343 19.50 3.61 0.58
CA HIS A 343 20.22 4.52 -0.30
C HIS A 343 19.28 5.23 -1.27
N TRP A 344 18.38 4.50 -1.92
CA TRP A 344 17.39 5.05 -2.83
C TRP A 344 16.48 6.08 -2.15
N LYS A 345 16.07 5.83 -0.90
CA LYS A 345 15.25 6.77 -0.12
C LYS A 345 16.04 8.02 0.30
N MET A 346 17.31 7.86 0.61
CA MET A 346 18.18 8.99 0.98
C MET A 346 18.59 9.84 -0.23
N SER A 347 18.71 9.25 -1.42
CA SER A 347 19.09 9.92 -2.65
C SER A 347 17.92 10.59 -3.37
N ARG A 348 16.68 10.22 -3.06
CA ARG A 348 15.53 10.89 -3.64
C ARG A 348 15.40 12.29 -3.08
N GLU A 349 15.87 13.22 -3.88
CA GLU A 349 15.50 14.62 -3.75
C GLU A 349 13.98 14.70 -3.92
N HIS A 350 13.31 14.90 -2.80
CA HIS A 350 11.96 15.44 -2.71
C HIS A 350 10.90 14.84 -3.65
N LEU A 351 10.25 13.77 -3.24
CA LEU A 351 8.88 13.46 -3.69
C LEU A 351 7.94 14.56 -3.17
N ASN A 352 8.26 15.81 -3.49
CA ASN A 352 7.49 16.97 -3.13
C ASN A 352 6.18 16.92 -3.91
N GLY A 353 5.07 16.95 -3.22
CA GLY A 353 3.78 17.22 -3.78
C GLY A 353 3.05 16.10 -4.52
N ILE A 354 3.65 14.94 -4.78
CA ILE A 354 2.99 13.88 -5.57
C ILE A 354 1.89 13.16 -4.76
N TYR A 355 2.10 12.99 -3.46
CA TYR A 355 1.15 12.32 -2.57
C TYR A 355 1.10 13.05 -1.24
N GLY A 356 0.10 13.85 -1.00
CA GLY A 356 -0.03 14.54 0.28
C GLY A 356 -1.28 15.39 0.35
N PHE A 357 -1.62 15.82 1.55
CA PHE A 357 -2.67 16.79 1.75
C PHE A 357 -2.19 18.15 1.27
N ALA A 358 -3.07 18.92 0.63
CA ALA A 358 -2.76 20.28 0.19
C ALA A 358 -2.33 21.18 1.36
N TYR A 359 -2.72 20.83 2.59
CA TYR A 359 -2.29 21.49 3.82
C TYR A 359 -2.46 20.57 5.04
N THR A 360 -1.65 20.79 6.07
CA THR A 360 -1.60 19.97 7.29
C THR A 360 -2.95 19.69 7.98
N PRO A 361 -3.91 20.65 8.08
CA PRO A 361 -5.20 20.40 8.71
C PRO A 361 -5.99 19.25 8.11
N GLN A 362 -5.84 18.98 6.81
CA GLN A 362 -6.49 17.84 6.15
C GLN A 362 -6.12 16.49 6.77
N ALA A 363 -4.92 16.36 7.34
CA ALA A 363 -4.51 15.14 8.01
C ALA A 363 -5.35 14.82 9.25
N PHE A 364 -5.84 15.84 9.96
CA PHE A 364 -6.73 15.67 11.12
C PHE A 364 -8.16 15.34 10.70
N ASP A 365 -8.64 15.98 9.62
CA ASP A 365 -9.94 15.66 9.01
C ASP A 365 -10.00 14.22 8.58
N TRP A 366 -8.94 13.76 7.92
CA TRP A 366 -8.81 12.40 7.43
C TRP A 366 -9.00 11.35 8.53
N LEU A 367 -8.46 11.61 9.72
CA LEU A 367 -8.62 10.70 10.86
C LEU A 367 -10.11 10.45 11.18
N PHE A 368 -10.91 11.51 11.28
CA PHE A 368 -12.27 11.42 11.84
C PHE A 368 -13.35 11.29 10.77
N TYR A 369 -13.15 11.88 9.61
CA TYR A 369 -14.17 12.01 8.57
C TYR A 369 -13.72 11.44 7.20
N GLY A 370 -12.44 11.11 7.04
CA GLY A 370 -11.88 10.75 5.75
C GLY A 370 -11.97 11.92 4.77
N ASP A 371 -12.26 11.59 3.51
CA ASP A 371 -12.43 12.56 2.43
C ASP A 371 -13.87 13.08 2.28
N LEU A 372 -14.78 12.72 3.18
CA LEU A 372 -16.21 13.10 3.09
C LEU A 372 -16.46 14.61 3.04
N LEU A 373 -15.51 15.39 3.55
CA LEU A 373 -15.65 16.82 3.68
C LEU A 373 -15.12 17.60 2.48
N TRP A 374 -14.29 17.00 1.66
CA TRP A 374 -13.47 17.72 0.70
C TRP A 374 -14.27 18.38 -0.45
N ASN A 375 -15.48 17.86 -0.73
CA ASN A 375 -16.39 18.41 -1.74
C ASN A 375 -17.56 19.22 -1.12
N ARG A 376 -17.42 19.70 0.13
CA ARG A 376 -18.46 20.47 0.83
C ARG A 376 -18.22 21.97 0.72
N SER A 377 -19.23 22.77 1.08
CA SER A 377 -19.05 24.20 1.15
C SER A 377 -17.90 24.56 2.11
N LEU A 378 -17.14 25.60 1.78
CA LEU A 378 -16.00 26.06 2.55
C LEU A 378 -16.34 26.26 4.05
N VAL A 379 -17.53 26.75 4.36
CA VAL A 379 -17.98 26.97 5.74
C VAL A 379 -18.11 25.65 6.51
N ILE A 380 -18.80 24.65 5.93
CA ILE A 380 -18.98 23.35 6.55
C ILE A 380 -17.61 22.67 6.73
N TYR A 381 -16.78 22.71 5.70
CA TYR A 381 -15.43 22.18 5.73
C TYR A 381 -14.62 22.79 6.88
N THR A 382 -14.57 24.13 6.98
CA THR A 382 -13.81 24.81 8.05
C THR A 382 -14.29 24.45 9.45
N ILE A 383 -15.61 24.39 9.69
CA ILE A 383 -16.18 24.01 10.99
C ILE A 383 -15.79 22.60 11.37
N LEU A 384 -15.91 21.65 10.45
CA LEU A 384 -15.64 20.25 10.73
C LEU A 384 -14.13 19.99 10.89
N THR A 385 -13.27 20.69 10.14
CA THR A 385 -11.82 20.68 10.35
C THR A 385 -11.46 21.17 11.75
N PHE A 386 -12.08 22.26 12.19
CA PHE A 386 -11.86 22.76 13.54
C PHE A 386 -12.30 21.77 14.62
N ILE A 387 -13.43 21.09 14.43
CA ILE A 387 -13.87 20.00 15.31
C ILE A 387 -12.87 18.83 15.31
N ALA A 388 -12.34 18.45 14.15
CA ALA A 388 -11.34 17.39 14.04
C ALA A 388 -10.06 17.73 14.82
N ILE A 389 -9.57 18.97 14.71
CA ILE A 389 -8.40 19.46 15.45
C ILE A 389 -8.66 19.41 16.96
N ILE A 390 -9.85 19.83 17.41
CA ILE A 390 -10.23 19.75 18.83
C ILE A 390 -10.28 18.30 19.31
N LEU A 391 -10.89 17.40 18.53
CA LEU A 391 -10.96 15.97 18.89
C LEU A 391 -9.57 15.34 18.96
N PHE A 392 -8.68 15.71 18.03
CA PHE A 392 -7.30 15.25 18.03
C PHE A 392 -6.55 15.74 19.27
N GLY A 393 -6.64 17.04 19.58
CA GLY A 393 -6.07 17.63 20.81
C GLY A 393 -6.64 17.01 22.07
N TYR A 394 -7.94 16.71 22.10
CA TYR A 394 -8.60 16.03 23.21
C TYR A 394 -8.09 14.59 23.38
N GLY A 395 -7.86 13.86 22.27
CA GLY A 395 -7.24 12.55 22.33
C GLY A 395 -5.80 12.60 22.85
N LEU A 396 -5.00 13.54 22.36
CA LEU A 396 -3.63 13.73 22.84
C LEU A 396 -3.60 14.10 24.34
N PHE A 397 -4.50 14.98 24.78
CA PHE A 397 -4.67 15.30 26.20
C PHE A 397 -4.95 14.05 27.05
N GLY A 398 -5.83 13.14 26.58
CA GLY A 398 -6.11 11.89 27.29
C GLY A 398 -4.89 10.98 27.45
N LEU A 399 -4.06 10.86 26.39
CA LEU A 399 -2.80 10.12 26.47
C LEU A 399 -1.82 10.76 27.46
N VAL A 400 -1.65 12.10 27.41
CA VAL A 400 -0.74 12.85 28.30
C VAL A 400 -1.15 12.69 29.77
N ILE A 401 -2.43 12.89 30.07
CA ILE A 401 -2.94 12.74 31.46
C ILE A 401 -2.72 11.31 31.97
N LYS A 402 -3.00 10.31 31.18
CA LYS A 402 -2.78 8.90 31.54
C LYS A 402 -1.29 8.62 31.80
N THR A 403 -0.42 9.14 30.94
CA THR A 403 1.04 9.02 31.11
C THR A 403 1.50 9.67 32.44
N ILE A 404 1.05 10.87 32.75
CA ILE A 404 1.51 11.62 33.93
C ILE A 404 0.93 11.05 35.24
N LYS A 405 -0.38 10.81 35.29
CA LYS A 405 -1.06 10.37 36.52
C LYS A 405 -0.78 8.93 36.88
N ASP A 406 -0.91 8.05 35.90
CA ASP A 406 -0.79 6.61 36.14
C ASP A 406 0.62 6.08 35.83
N LYS A 407 1.51 6.96 35.37
CA LYS A 407 2.88 6.58 34.93
C LYS A 407 2.83 5.41 33.95
N ASP A 408 1.94 5.51 32.93
CA ASP A 408 1.70 4.47 31.96
C ASP A 408 2.71 4.58 30.82
N GLU A 409 3.52 3.52 30.64
CA GLU A 409 4.57 3.46 29.62
C GLU A 409 4.01 3.40 28.19
N VAL A 410 2.91 2.68 28.01
CA VAL A 410 2.32 2.47 26.68
C VAL A 410 1.78 3.77 26.12
N THR A 411 1.10 4.58 26.95
CA THR A 411 0.62 5.89 26.52
C THR A 411 1.77 6.87 26.27
N CYS A 412 2.88 6.77 27.01
CA CYS A 412 4.10 7.52 26.72
C CYS A 412 4.65 7.16 25.31
N ASN A 413 4.72 5.87 24.99
CA ASN A 413 5.14 5.41 23.68
C ASN A 413 4.19 5.86 22.56
N PHE A 414 2.87 5.91 22.80
CA PHE A 414 1.90 6.44 21.85
C PHE A 414 2.11 7.93 21.56
N ILE A 415 2.41 8.73 22.60
CA ILE A 415 2.76 10.15 22.44
C ILE A 415 4.05 10.30 21.62
N ALA A 416 5.02 9.45 21.88
CA ALA A 416 6.29 9.47 21.15
C ALA A 416 6.10 9.22 19.65
N VAL A 417 5.25 8.27 19.27
CA VAL A 417 4.90 8.03 17.86
C VAL A 417 4.35 9.31 17.21
N PHE A 418 3.47 10.03 17.91
CA PHE A 418 2.97 11.32 17.43
C PHE A 418 4.09 12.37 17.35
N CYS A 419 4.94 12.50 18.39
CA CYS A 419 6.05 13.46 18.38
C CYS A 419 7.02 13.21 17.21
N VAL A 420 7.28 11.95 16.85
CA VAL A 420 8.10 11.63 15.68
C VAL A 420 7.46 12.16 14.39
N SER A 421 6.14 12.12 14.25
CA SER A 421 5.46 12.68 13.07
C SER A 421 5.70 14.19 12.94
N LEU A 422 5.77 14.91 14.06
CA LEU A 422 6.03 16.35 14.05
C LEU A 422 7.44 16.72 13.58
N LEU A 423 8.42 15.81 13.70
CA LEU A 423 9.77 16.04 13.18
C LEU A 423 9.77 16.19 11.66
N PHE A 424 8.85 15.53 10.96
CA PHE A 424 8.71 15.68 9.50
C PHE A 424 8.09 17.01 9.09
N LEU A 425 7.26 17.62 9.95
CA LEU A 425 6.77 18.99 9.74
C LEU A 425 7.85 20.05 9.93
N ALA A 426 8.81 19.78 10.82
CA ALA A 426 9.89 20.72 11.13
C ALA A 426 11.02 20.72 10.08
N GLN A 427 11.01 19.78 9.14
CA GLN A 427 12.04 19.74 8.10
C GLN A 427 11.76 20.81 7.04
N PRO A 428 12.80 21.57 6.61
CA PRO A 428 12.66 22.49 5.49
C PRO A 428 12.46 21.70 4.21
N GLY A 429 11.33 21.91 3.58
CA GLY A 429 10.90 21.21 2.38
C GLY A 429 9.52 20.56 2.56
N GLU A 430 8.88 20.28 1.47
CA GLU A 430 7.48 19.79 1.47
C GLU A 430 7.43 18.28 1.76
N HIS A 431 7.62 17.88 3.01
CA HIS A 431 7.50 16.47 3.43
C HIS A 431 6.09 16.08 3.90
N GLN A 432 5.05 16.65 3.32
CA GLN A 432 3.66 16.43 3.72
C GLN A 432 3.25 14.96 3.65
N TYR A 433 3.69 14.24 2.63
CA TYR A 433 3.39 12.81 2.50
C TYR A 433 4.09 11.95 3.57
N ALA A 434 5.34 12.25 3.89
CA ALA A 434 6.06 11.56 4.96
C ALA A 434 5.41 11.85 6.32
N PHE A 435 5.03 13.11 6.56
CA PHE A 435 4.27 13.50 7.75
C PHE A 435 2.97 12.70 7.87
N TYR A 436 2.16 12.64 6.81
CA TYR A 436 0.92 11.87 6.80
C TYR A 436 1.15 10.39 7.13
N LYS A 437 2.11 9.74 6.47
CA LYS A 437 2.44 8.34 6.73
C LYS A 437 2.79 8.07 8.19
N VAL A 438 3.55 8.95 8.80
CA VAL A 438 3.98 8.78 10.20
C VAL A 438 2.87 9.14 11.15
N LEU A 439 2.11 10.22 10.88
CA LEU A 439 0.95 10.61 11.66
C LEU A 439 -0.13 9.51 11.68
N HIS A 440 -0.27 8.78 10.58
CA HIS A 440 -1.20 7.65 10.46
C HIS A 440 -1.00 6.60 11.56
N PHE A 441 0.25 6.36 11.99
CA PHE A 441 0.54 5.45 13.10
C PHE A 441 -0.01 5.93 14.46
N SER A 442 -0.31 7.22 14.59
CA SER A 442 -0.89 7.81 15.80
C SER A 442 -2.42 7.75 15.82
N PHE A 443 -3.08 7.43 14.71
CA PHE A 443 -4.53 7.53 14.60
C PHE A 443 -5.28 6.65 15.61
N ALA A 444 -4.97 5.36 15.67
CA ALA A 444 -5.60 4.49 16.66
C ALA A 444 -5.28 4.89 18.12
N PRO A 445 -4.01 5.19 18.49
CA PRO A 445 -3.68 5.79 19.78
C PRO A 445 -4.47 7.04 20.15
N ILE A 446 -4.66 7.97 19.22
CA ILE A 446 -5.42 9.21 19.48
C ILE A 446 -6.89 8.91 19.80
N VAL A 447 -7.51 7.99 19.06
CA VAL A 447 -8.89 7.57 19.38
C VAL A 447 -8.99 6.96 20.77
N ILE A 448 -8.05 6.10 21.15
CA ILE A 448 -7.96 5.60 22.54
C ILE A 448 -7.84 6.75 23.53
N GLY A 449 -7.00 7.75 23.23
CA GLY A 449 -6.84 8.95 24.04
C GLY A 449 -8.13 9.74 24.26
N VAL A 450 -9.03 9.82 23.25
CA VAL A 450 -10.35 10.46 23.38
C VAL A 450 -11.17 9.79 24.50
N PHE A 451 -11.19 8.46 24.57
CA PHE A 451 -11.89 7.74 25.63
C PHE A 451 -11.21 7.92 27.00
N LEU A 452 -9.87 7.97 27.03
CA LEU A 452 -9.12 8.22 28.28
C LEU A 452 -9.35 9.63 28.81
N ALA A 453 -9.39 10.66 27.95
CA ALA A 453 -9.73 12.02 28.33
C ALA A 453 -11.14 12.10 28.93
N THR A 454 -12.12 11.48 28.27
CA THR A 454 -13.50 11.41 28.76
C THR A 454 -13.57 10.74 30.13
N ARG A 455 -12.91 9.57 30.27
CA ARG A 455 -12.82 8.87 31.56
C ARG A 455 -12.26 9.78 32.67
N TYR A 456 -11.16 10.45 32.37
CA TYR A 456 -10.49 11.34 33.31
C TYR A 456 -11.41 12.47 33.75
N ILE A 457 -12.00 13.22 32.82
CA ILE A 457 -12.91 14.33 33.13
C ILE A 457 -14.12 13.83 33.94
N VAL A 458 -14.71 12.71 33.56
CA VAL A 458 -15.83 12.10 34.29
C VAL A 458 -15.42 11.71 35.72
N SER A 459 -14.18 11.23 35.92
CA SER A 459 -13.69 10.90 37.26
C SER A 459 -13.49 12.13 38.15
N GLU A 460 -13.05 13.25 37.56
CA GLU A 460 -12.90 14.51 38.28
C GLU A 460 -14.27 15.20 38.60
N LEU A 461 -15.26 14.95 37.72
CA LEU A 461 -16.63 15.43 37.92
C LEU A 461 -17.43 14.61 38.97
N LYS A 462 -16.92 13.48 39.45
CA LYS A 462 -17.53 12.69 40.52
C LYS A 462 -17.37 13.42 41.85
N GLY A 463 -18.24 14.39 42.10
CA GLY A 463 -18.39 15.10 43.38
C GLY A 463 -19.79 14.87 43.96
N ASP A 464 -20.03 15.38 45.16
CA ASP A 464 -21.28 15.19 45.93
C ASP A 464 -22.55 15.76 45.27
N LYS A 465 -22.46 16.42 44.16
CA LYS A 465 -23.58 17.05 43.47
C LYS A 465 -24.09 16.19 42.33
N LYS A 466 -25.36 15.77 42.39
CA LYS A 466 -26.09 15.01 41.34
C LYS A 466 -25.96 15.60 39.93
N ILE A 467 -25.75 16.93 39.84
CA ILE A 467 -25.57 17.63 38.56
C ILE A 467 -24.29 17.22 37.86
N PHE A 468 -23.19 16.99 38.59
CA PHE A 468 -21.91 16.54 37.98
C PHE A 468 -21.97 15.13 37.47
N GLU A 469 -22.76 14.24 38.09
CA GLU A 469 -23.01 12.92 37.60
C GLU A 469 -23.77 12.94 36.26
N ILE A 470 -24.73 13.85 36.10
CA ILE A 470 -25.47 14.06 34.85
C ILE A 470 -24.52 14.53 33.73
N TYR A 471 -23.69 15.54 34.00
CA TYR A 471 -22.69 16.02 33.02
C TYR A 471 -21.70 14.93 32.63
N GLY A 472 -21.24 14.10 33.56
CA GLY A 472 -20.37 12.97 33.28
C GLY A 472 -21.02 11.94 32.39
N ARG A 473 -22.30 11.64 32.59
CA ARG A 473 -23.08 10.74 31.71
C ARG A 473 -23.27 11.32 30.29
N ILE A 474 -23.62 12.63 30.21
CA ILE A 474 -23.78 13.32 28.92
C ILE A 474 -22.46 13.29 28.17
N LEU A 475 -21.33 13.63 28.76
CA LEU A 475 -20.02 13.62 28.14
C LEU A 475 -19.67 12.22 27.62
N THR A 476 -19.92 11.19 28.43
CA THR A 476 -19.68 9.80 28.01
C THR A 476 -20.52 9.44 26.80
N VAL A 477 -21.84 9.68 26.86
CA VAL A 477 -22.75 9.38 25.74
C VAL A 477 -22.34 10.15 24.47
N SER A 478 -22.01 11.45 24.61
CA SER A 478 -21.57 12.27 23.48
C SER A 478 -20.29 11.73 22.85
N THR A 479 -19.31 11.29 23.64
CA THR A 479 -18.08 10.68 23.12
C THR A 479 -18.37 9.43 22.29
N TYR A 480 -19.19 8.53 22.82
CA TYR A 480 -19.57 7.32 22.08
C TYR A 480 -20.39 7.64 20.82
N ALA A 481 -21.27 8.64 20.88
CA ALA A 481 -22.07 9.07 19.73
C ALA A 481 -21.18 9.67 18.62
N ILE A 482 -20.22 10.53 18.98
CA ILE A 482 -19.28 11.13 18.03
C ILE A 482 -18.41 10.05 17.39
N MET A 483 -17.82 9.14 18.17
CA MET A 483 -17.00 8.06 17.63
C MET A 483 -17.84 7.09 16.77
N GLY A 484 -19.08 6.81 17.18
CA GLY A 484 -20.02 6.03 16.40
C GLY A 484 -20.36 6.67 15.06
N PHE A 485 -20.55 8.01 15.05
CA PHE A 485 -20.77 8.76 13.82
C PHE A 485 -19.54 8.70 12.89
N CYS A 486 -18.33 8.86 13.42
CA CYS A 486 -17.11 8.71 12.63
C CYS A 486 -17.01 7.30 12.01
N CYS A 487 -17.26 6.24 12.78
CA CYS A 487 -17.28 4.88 12.24
C CYS A 487 -18.40 4.65 11.22
N PHE A 488 -19.55 5.29 11.39
CA PHE A 488 -20.62 5.28 10.39
C PHE A 488 -20.17 5.92 9.07
N CYS A 489 -19.38 6.99 9.11
CA CYS A 489 -18.73 7.56 7.93
C CYS A 489 -17.85 6.53 7.22
N SER A 490 -17.10 5.71 7.96
CA SER A 490 -16.34 4.59 7.37
C SER A 490 -17.24 3.58 6.67
N CYS A 491 -18.34 3.18 7.29
CA CYS A 491 -19.30 2.25 6.68
C CYS A 491 -19.90 2.79 5.37
N ILE A 492 -20.25 4.07 5.36
CA ILE A 492 -20.79 4.72 4.16
C ILE A 492 -19.74 4.72 3.03
N LYS A 493 -18.49 5.03 3.37
CA LYS A 493 -17.40 5.03 2.38
C LYS A 493 -17.17 3.64 1.80
N VAL A 494 -17.11 2.64 2.67
CA VAL A 494 -16.96 1.22 2.29
C VAL A 494 -18.08 0.75 1.35
N LEU A 495 -19.29 1.22 1.57
CA LEU A 495 -20.42 0.86 0.73
C LEU A 495 -20.50 1.66 -0.59
N GLY A 496 -19.54 2.53 -0.85
CA GLY A 496 -19.47 3.28 -2.11
C GLY A 496 -20.54 4.36 -2.29
N VAL A 497 -21.21 4.77 -1.19
CA VAL A 497 -22.24 5.83 -1.21
C VAL A 497 -21.62 7.21 -1.49
N PHE A 498 -20.34 7.39 -1.11
CA PHE A 498 -19.59 8.61 -1.39
C PHE A 498 -18.60 8.36 -2.52
N LYS A 499 -18.53 9.33 -3.44
CA LYS A 499 -17.53 9.28 -4.52
C LYS A 499 -16.12 9.23 -3.93
N PRO A 500 -15.21 8.45 -4.53
CA PRO A 500 -13.81 8.45 -4.12
C PRO A 500 -13.20 9.85 -4.27
N PHE A 501 -12.12 10.05 -3.59
CA PHE A 501 -11.34 11.26 -3.57
C PHE A 501 -10.73 11.56 -4.94
N GLU A 502 -10.91 12.78 -5.43
CA GLU A 502 -10.58 13.16 -6.81
C GLU A 502 -9.10 13.47 -7.06
N SER A 503 -8.24 13.51 -6.08
CA SER A 503 -6.85 13.90 -6.38
C SER A 503 -5.86 13.55 -5.28
N TYR A 504 -4.95 12.66 -5.59
CA TYR A 504 -3.60 12.73 -5.07
C TYR A 504 -2.79 13.59 -6.05
N ALA A 505 -2.41 14.82 -5.64
CA ALA A 505 -1.51 15.70 -6.39
C ALA A 505 -1.89 15.95 -7.87
N GLY A 506 -3.16 16.23 -8.13
CA GLY A 506 -3.62 16.56 -9.47
C GLY A 506 -3.77 15.37 -10.42
N ARG A 507 -3.40 14.16 -10.00
CA ARG A 507 -3.76 12.93 -10.72
C ARG A 507 -5.20 12.58 -10.37
N VAL A 508 -6.05 12.50 -11.36
CA VAL A 508 -7.41 11.99 -11.21
C VAL A 508 -7.28 10.50 -10.91
N VAL A 509 -7.39 10.13 -9.63
CA VAL A 509 -7.62 8.74 -9.28
C VAL A 509 -8.98 8.40 -9.86
N GLY A 510 -9.05 7.36 -10.68
CA GLY A 510 -10.28 6.96 -11.35
C GLY A 510 -11.47 6.97 -10.39
N LYS A 511 -12.61 7.46 -10.84
CA LYS A 511 -13.83 7.66 -10.03
C LYS A 511 -14.32 6.38 -9.35
N GLU A 512 -13.78 5.22 -9.72
CA GLU A 512 -14.26 3.93 -9.30
C GLU A 512 -13.17 3.08 -8.65
N THR A 513 -13.36 2.74 -7.40
CA THR A 513 -12.56 1.75 -6.68
C THR A 513 -12.81 0.32 -7.17
N VAL A 514 -13.82 0.13 -7.98
CA VAL A 514 -14.23 -1.13 -8.59
C VAL A 514 -14.32 -0.92 -10.09
N LEU A 515 -13.85 -1.88 -10.87
CA LEU A 515 -13.95 -1.83 -12.33
C LEU A 515 -15.41 -1.80 -12.77
N SER A 516 -15.71 -0.98 -13.79
CA SER A 516 -17.02 -0.99 -14.46
C SER A 516 -17.29 -2.37 -15.09
N GLU A 517 -18.56 -2.68 -15.37
CA GLU A 517 -18.92 -3.94 -16.01
C GLU A 517 -18.26 -4.09 -17.39
N ASN A 518 -18.11 -2.98 -18.11
CA ASN A 518 -17.40 -2.98 -19.38
C ASN A 518 -15.90 -3.31 -19.22
N ALA A 519 -15.23 -2.68 -18.25
CA ALA A 519 -13.83 -2.98 -17.96
C ALA A 519 -13.64 -4.42 -17.47
N LYS A 520 -14.56 -4.97 -16.68
CA LYS A 520 -14.53 -6.39 -16.28
C LYS A 520 -14.59 -7.31 -17.48
N SER A 521 -15.53 -7.09 -18.41
CA SER A 521 -15.68 -7.92 -19.60
C SER A 521 -14.44 -7.88 -20.50
N ILE A 522 -13.81 -6.71 -20.62
CA ILE A 522 -12.58 -6.54 -21.39
C ILE A 522 -11.40 -7.25 -20.72
N PHE A 523 -11.22 -7.10 -19.40
CA PHE A 523 -10.13 -7.79 -18.70
C PHE A 523 -10.34 -9.31 -18.66
N GLU A 524 -11.58 -9.79 -18.61
CA GLU A 524 -11.88 -11.22 -18.78
C GLU A 524 -11.55 -11.71 -20.19
N ALA A 525 -11.83 -10.90 -21.22
CA ALA A 525 -11.45 -11.22 -22.60
C ALA A 525 -9.92 -11.27 -22.77
N ILE A 526 -9.18 -10.34 -22.12
CA ILE A 526 -7.71 -10.36 -22.09
C ILE A 526 -7.22 -11.66 -21.44
N GLU A 527 -7.73 -12.00 -20.26
CA GLU A 527 -7.27 -13.17 -19.49
C GLU A 527 -7.54 -14.50 -20.22
N ASN A 528 -8.64 -14.56 -20.96
CA ASN A 528 -9.06 -15.75 -21.70
C ASN A 528 -8.63 -15.75 -23.17
N SER A 529 -7.84 -14.77 -23.62
CA SER A 529 -7.37 -14.73 -25.01
C SER A 529 -6.43 -15.89 -25.29
N GLU A 530 -6.69 -16.62 -26.38
CA GLU A 530 -5.80 -17.66 -26.90
C GLU A 530 -4.71 -17.08 -27.79
N LYS A 531 -4.84 -15.83 -28.24
CA LYS A 531 -3.92 -15.13 -29.12
C LYS A 531 -2.99 -14.21 -28.32
N PRO A 532 -1.79 -13.92 -28.87
CA PRO A 532 -0.97 -12.84 -28.33
C PRO A 532 -1.73 -11.53 -28.25
N LEU A 533 -1.42 -10.72 -27.26
CA LEU A 533 -2.06 -9.43 -27.03
C LEU A 533 -1.16 -8.29 -27.49
N LEU A 534 -1.69 -7.36 -28.24
CA LEU A 534 -1.06 -6.08 -28.52
C LEU A 534 -1.82 -4.99 -27.80
N LEU A 535 -1.18 -4.38 -26.82
CA LEU A 535 -1.70 -3.25 -26.06
C LEU A 535 -1.21 -1.95 -26.69
N VAL A 536 -2.13 -1.06 -27.01
CA VAL A 536 -1.87 0.25 -27.58
C VAL A 536 -2.32 1.30 -26.60
N CYS A 537 -1.40 2.12 -26.09
CA CYS A 537 -1.67 3.22 -25.19
C CYS A 537 -1.17 4.52 -25.83
N ASN A 538 -2.08 5.45 -26.05
CA ASN A 538 -1.79 6.70 -26.74
C ASN A 538 -1.80 7.94 -25.85
N ASP A 539 -2.15 7.77 -24.58
CA ASP A 539 -2.19 8.91 -23.68
C ASP A 539 -1.70 8.53 -22.27
N ARG A 540 -1.16 9.52 -21.58
CA ARG A 540 -0.54 9.40 -20.27
C ARG A 540 -1.55 9.09 -19.16
N GLU A 541 -2.80 9.48 -19.35
CA GLU A 541 -3.85 9.29 -18.36
C GLU A 541 -4.34 7.83 -18.29
N SER A 542 -4.00 7.05 -19.30
CA SER A 542 -4.36 5.62 -19.42
C SER A 542 -3.36 4.63 -18.80
N GLU A 543 -2.31 5.13 -18.17
CA GLU A 543 -1.23 4.33 -17.58
C GLU A 543 -1.76 3.20 -16.66
N LEU A 544 -2.73 3.47 -15.81
CA LEU A 544 -3.28 2.46 -14.91
C LEU A 544 -4.03 1.35 -15.65
N GLY A 545 -4.77 1.71 -16.71
CA GLY A 545 -5.43 0.73 -17.57
C GLY A 545 -4.42 -0.19 -18.27
N LEU A 546 -3.29 0.37 -18.71
CA LEU A 546 -2.18 -0.38 -19.29
C LEU A 546 -1.59 -1.39 -18.30
N TRP A 547 -1.28 -0.96 -17.07
CA TRP A 547 -0.74 -1.83 -16.02
C TRP A 547 -1.67 -2.98 -15.67
N TRP A 548 -2.97 -2.71 -15.53
CA TRP A 548 -3.95 -3.75 -15.27
C TRP A 548 -4.11 -4.70 -16.45
N SER A 549 -4.02 -4.19 -17.69
CA SER A 549 -4.03 -5.03 -18.90
C SER A 549 -2.82 -5.97 -18.95
N PHE A 550 -1.64 -5.50 -18.55
CA PHE A 550 -0.47 -6.38 -18.39
C PHE A 550 -0.73 -7.49 -17.37
N TYR A 551 -1.33 -7.15 -16.25
CA TYR A 551 -1.58 -8.13 -15.20
C TYR A 551 -2.61 -9.19 -15.62
N TYR A 552 -3.69 -8.80 -16.26
CA TYR A 552 -4.69 -9.74 -16.77
C TYR A 552 -4.12 -10.58 -17.93
N GLY A 553 -3.26 -10.01 -18.76
CA GLY A 553 -2.55 -10.69 -19.84
C GLY A 553 -1.30 -11.48 -19.41
N ARG A 554 -1.04 -11.67 -18.11
CA ARG A 554 0.20 -12.28 -17.57
C ARG A 554 0.50 -13.70 -18.06
N ASN A 555 -0.50 -14.42 -18.51
CA ASN A 555 -0.37 -15.78 -19.04
C ASN A 555 -0.18 -15.80 -20.58
N GLN A 556 -0.34 -14.67 -21.27
CA GLN A 556 -0.20 -14.50 -22.71
C GLN A 556 1.14 -13.84 -23.05
N ASN A 557 1.48 -13.86 -24.31
CA ASN A 557 2.52 -13.00 -24.86
C ASN A 557 1.92 -11.61 -25.07
N VAL A 558 2.39 -10.64 -24.27
CA VAL A 558 1.91 -9.27 -24.32
C VAL A 558 2.94 -8.41 -25.03
N TYR A 559 2.50 -7.72 -26.06
CA TYR A 559 3.28 -6.73 -26.83
C TYR A 559 2.70 -5.35 -26.56
N ILE A 560 3.56 -4.34 -26.60
CA ILE A 560 3.19 -2.95 -26.31
C ILE A 560 3.55 -2.11 -27.52
N MET A 561 2.68 -1.19 -27.88
CA MET A 561 2.93 -0.20 -28.91
C MET A 561 2.64 1.19 -28.36
N SER A 562 3.56 2.13 -28.61
CA SER A 562 3.39 3.54 -28.31
C SER A 562 3.05 3.84 -26.84
N ALA A 563 3.81 3.28 -25.92
CA ALA A 563 3.61 3.53 -24.49
C ALA A 563 4.71 4.47 -23.99
N ALA A 564 4.52 5.79 -24.17
CA ALA A 564 5.36 6.82 -23.54
C ALA A 564 5.56 6.57 -22.05
N GLU A 565 4.61 5.94 -21.42
CA GLU A 565 4.53 5.77 -19.96
C GLU A 565 5.17 4.49 -19.45
N VAL A 566 5.36 3.49 -20.29
CA VAL A 566 6.24 2.38 -19.95
C VAL A 566 7.68 2.87 -19.81
N GLU A 567 8.06 3.93 -20.54
CA GLU A 567 9.37 4.56 -20.40
C GLU A 567 9.58 5.24 -19.05
N HIS A 568 8.55 5.75 -18.43
CA HIS A 568 8.68 6.35 -17.09
C HIS A 568 9.15 5.35 -16.03
N PHE A 569 8.87 4.07 -16.22
CA PHE A 569 9.28 2.98 -15.33
C PHE A 569 10.43 2.14 -15.88
N LEU A 570 10.68 2.23 -17.17
CA LEU A 570 11.82 1.60 -17.83
C LEU A 570 12.94 2.62 -17.97
N LEU A 571 14.11 2.28 -17.49
CA LEU A 571 15.31 3.04 -17.87
C LEU A 571 15.46 2.92 -19.39
N GLU A 572 15.94 3.97 -20.06
CA GLU A 572 16.16 4.02 -21.52
C GLU A 572 16.86 2.77 -22.07
N LYS A 573 17.86 2.26 -21.34
CA LYS A 573 18.56 0.99 -21.64
C LYS A 573 17.66 -0.26 -21.59
N ASP A 574 16.53 -0.20 -20.93
CA ASP A 574 15.64 -1.35 -20.73
C ASP A 574 14.58 -1.42 -21.81
N VAL A 575 14.15 -0.29 -22.35
CA VAL A 575 13.26 -0.21 -23.50
C VAL A 575 13.88 -0.93 -24.72
N ASN A 576 15.19 -0.78 -24.91
CA ASN A 576 15.94 -1.43 -25.99
C ASN A 576 15.98 -2.97 -25.88
N LYS A 577 15.72 -3.54 -24.72
CA LYS A 577 15.69 -5.00 -24.51
C LYS A 577 14.31 -5.60 -24.73
N MET A 578 13.24 -4.81 -24.77
CA MET A 578 11.91 -5.32 -25.05
C MET A 578 11.76 -5.61 -26.54
N GLU A 579 11.33 -6.82 -26.88
CA GLU A 579 11.12 -7.24 -28.27
C GLU A 579 9.84 -6.64 -28.86
N TYR A 580 9.73 -5.33 -28.92
CA TYR A 580 8.54 -4.63 -29.41
C TYR A 580 8.28 -4.83 -30.91
N LEU A 581 9.29 -5.19 -31.65
CA LEU A 581 9.25 -5.15 -33.11
C LEU A 581 8.76 -6.46 -33.78
N ASN A 582 8.63 -7.54 -33.03
CA ASN A 582 8.21 -8.83 -33.56
C ASN A 582 6.75 -9.16 -33.15
N VAL A 583 5.86 -8.17 -33.24
CA VAL A 583 4.44 -8.39 -32.94
C VAL A 583 3.84 -9.34 -33.98
N PRO A 584 3.22 -10.46 -33.56
CA PRO A 584 2.55 -11.37 -34.50
C PRO A 584 1.41 -10.65 -35.23
N LEU A 585 1.23 -10.97 -36.53
CA LEU A 585 0.10 -10.43 -37.28
C LEU A 585 -1.25 -10.92 -36.76
N ASP A 586 -1.29 -12.15 -36.26
CA ASP A 586 -2.47 -12.73 -35.62
C ASP A 586 -2.43 -12.48 -34.09
N CYS A 587 -2.78 -11.29 -33.69
CA CYS A 587 -2.87 -10.89 -32.30
C CYS A 587 -4.23 -10.23 -32.01
N THR A 588 -4.63 -10.23 -30.72
CA THR A 588 -5.75 -9.43 -30.24
C THR A 588 -5.26 -8.03 -29.93
N ILE A 589 -5.78 -7.02 -30.60
CA ILE A 589 -5.40 -5.61 -30.40
C ILE A 589 -6.34 -4.98 -29.40
N ILE A 590 -5.78 -4.40 -28.35
CA ILE A 590 -6.53 -3.68 -27.33
C ILE A 590 -5.97 -2.29 -27.22
N ARG A 591 -6.79 -1.29 -27.50
CA ARG A 591 -6.44 0.10 -27.28
C ARG A 591 -6.83 0.50 -25.88
N ILE A 592 -5.90 1.14 -25.19
CA ILE A 592 -6.08 1.69 -23.88
C ILE A 592 -6.12 3.21 -24.04
N GLY A 593 -7.24 3.81 -23.71
CA GLY A 593 -7.45 5.24 -23.81
C GLY A 593 -8.32 5.74 -22.66
N ASN A 594 -8.25 7.03 -22.41
CA ASN A 594 -9.11 7.69 -21.44
C ASN A 594 -10.30 8.28 -22.21
N GLN A 595 -11.44 7.60 -22.16
CA GLN A 595 -12.69 8.18 -22.63
C GLN A 595 -13.58 8.43 -21.41
N ASN A 596 -13.91 9.70 -21.15
CA ASN A 596 -14.83 10.11 -20.08
C ASN A 596 -14.42 9.71 -18.65
N ASP A 597 -13.16 9.82 -18.31
CA ASP A 597 -12.61 9.45 -16.99
C ASP A 597 -12.73 7.94 -16.64
N GLU A 598 -12.94 7.06 -17.59
CA GLU A 598 -12.94 5.62 -17.39
C GLU A 598 -11.66 5.02 -17.97
N ILE A 599 -10.97 4.22 -17.15
CA ILE A 599 -9.78 3.48 -17.57
C ILE A 599 -10.22 2.09 -18.02
N PHE A 600 -10.37 1.88 -19.31
CA PHE A 600 -10.65 0.56 -19.87
C PHE A 600 -10.12 0.43 -21.28
N PRO A 601 -9.69 -0.78 -21.69
CA PRO A 601 -9.26 -1.03 -23.04
C PRO A 601 -10.44 -1.05 -24.01
N GLU A 602 -10.28 -0.45 -25.18
CA GLU A 602 -11.21 -0.56 -26.30
C GLU A 602 -10.83 -1.73 -27.20
N THR A 603 -11.77 -2.61 -27.48
CA THR A 603 -11.62 -3.59 -28.56
C THR A 603 -11.84 -2.91 -29.89
N GLN A 604 -10.90 -3.03 -30.83
CA GLN A 604 -10.96 -2.30 -32.07
C GLN A 604 -11.77 -2.99 -33.16
N SER A 605 -12.64 -2.21 -33.81
CA SER A 605 -13.34 -2.61 -35.04
C SER A 605 -12.47 -2.53 -36.30
N ASN A 606 -11.29 -1.90 -36.28
CA ASN A 606 -10.43 -1.66 -37.43
C ASN A 606 -9.10 -2.45 -37.34
N GLN A 607 -9.16 -3.73 -36.96
CA GLN A 607 -7.97 -4.58 -36.83
C GLN A 607 -7.14 -4.69 -38.15
N GLU A 608 -7.78 -4.70 -39.31
CA GLU A 608 -7.09 -4.88 -40.59
C GLU A 608 -6.16 -3.70 -40.93
N ASN A 609 -6.60 -2.46 -40.75
CA ASN A 609 -5.78 -1.29 -41.09
C ASN A 609 -4.59 -1.17 -40.14
N PHE A 610 -4.80 -1.50 -38.88
CA PHE A 610 -3.78 -1.38 -37.83
C PHE A 610 -2.73 -2.51 -37.97
N ALA A 611 -3.17 -3.74 -38.22
CA ALA A 611 -2.29 -4.86 -38.50
C ALA A 611 -1.42 -4.60 -39.74
N THR A 612 -1.95 -3.90 -40.75
CA THR A 612 -1.19 -3.53 -41.95
C THR A 612 -0.11 -2.50 -41.66
N VAL A 613 -0.40 -1.51 -40.84
CA VAL A 613 0.59 -0.50 -40.41
C VAL A 613 1.68 -1.15 -39.54
N LEU A 614 1.30 -2.02 -38.60
CA LEU A 614 2.23 -2.77 -37.78
C LEU A 614 3.10 -3.70 -38.59
N SER A 615 2.54 -4.41 -39.58
CA SER A 615 3.29 -5.26 -40.49
C SER A 615 4.40 -4.49 -41.21
N LYS A 616 4.07 -3.31 -41.75
CA LYS A 616 5.06 -2.46 -42.41
C LYS A 616 6.15 -1.97 -41.47
N LEU A 617 5.80 -1.55 -40.29
CA LEU A 617 6.78 -1.11 -39.27
C LEU A 617 7.65 -2.28 -38.80
N ASN A 618 7.06 -3.45 -38.54
CA ASN A 618 7.81 -4.66 -38.19
C ASN A 618 8.76 -5.13 -39.27
N GLU A 619 8.33 -5.13 -40.54
CA GLU A 619 9.16 -5.46 -41.68
C GLU A 619 10.40 -4.58 -41.78
N ASN A 620 10.28 -3.33 -41.39
CA ASN A 620 11.33 -2.32 -41.45
C ASN A 620 12.07 -2.11 -40.10
N ASN A 621 11.74 -2.88 -39.07
CA ASN A 621 12.36 -2.82 -37.76
C ASN A 621 12.32 -1.43 -37.08
N ILE A 622 11.24 -0.68 -37.28
CA ILE A 622 11.04 0.65 -36.74
C ILE A 622 9.73 0.69 -35.99
N LYS A 623 9.71 1.36 -34.85
CA LYS A 623 8.52 1.54 -34.01
C LYS A 623 8.51 2.92 -33.37
N VAL A 624 7.37 3.58 -33.39
CA VAL A 624 7.10 4.74 -32.56
C VAL A 624 6.76 4.24 -31.16
N LEU A 625 7.57 4.57 -30.19
CA LEU A 625 7.41 4.09 -28.81
C LEU A 625 6.54 5.01 -27.97
N ALA A 626 6.55 6.31 -28.27
CA ALA A 626 5.81 7.29 -27.56
C ALA A 626 5.03 8.20 -28.52
N ASP A 627 3.89 8.66 -28.06
CA ASP A 627 3.22 9.78 -28.69
C ASP A 627 4.02 11.07 -28.48
N ILE A 628 3.71 12.12 -29.19
CA ILE A 628 4.41 13.40 -29.04
C ILE A 628 4.07 13.99 -27.67
N GLU A 629 5.07 14.08 -26.83
CA GLU A 629 4.95 14.72 -25.50
C GLU A 629 5.11 16.23 -25.60
N ASN A 630 4.29 16.96 -24.87
CA ASN A 630 4.37 18.42 -24.74
C ASN A 630 4.92 18.78 -23.36
N TYR A 631 6.04 19.48 -23.34
CA TYR A 631 6.66 20.04 -22.14
C TYR A 631 6.47 21.56 -22.12
N PRO A 632 5.40 22.10 -21.49
CA PRO A 632 5.15 23.53 -21.45
C PRO A 632 6.21 24.22 -20.57
N GLU A 633 6.86 25.22 -21.15
CA GLU A 633 7.71 26.20 -20.46
C GLU A 633 6.94 27.52 -20.34
N GLU A 634 7.41 28.46 -19.49
CA GLU A 634 6.68 29.73 -19.21
C GLU A 634 6.32 30.56 -20.45
N SER A 635 7.01 30.39 -21.58
CA SER A 635 6.79 31.15 -22.83
C SER A 635 6.93 30.33 -24.10
N SER A 636 7.11 29.02 -24.00
CA SER A 636 7.32 28.14 -25.15
C SER A 636 6.88 26.72 -24.80
N SER A 637 6.61 25.88 -25.79
CA SER A 637 6.39 24.45 -25.58
C SER A 637 7.43 23.64 -26.35
N LEU A 638 8.00 22.67 -25.68
CA LEU A 638 8.90 21.68 -26.29
C LEU A 638 8.10 20.38 -26.51
N TYR A 639 8.19 19.85 -27.70
CA TYR A 639 7.57 18.59 -28.10
C TYR A 639 8.66 17.57 -28.41
N GLU A 640 8.45 16.32 -28.00
CA GLU A 640 9.38 15.24 -28.22
C GLU A 640 8.68 14.01 -28.78
N LEU A 641 9.25 13.42 -29.83
CA LEU A 641 8.83 12.17 -30.44
C LEU A 641 9.94 11.14 -30.27
N ASN A 642 9.62 10.01 -29.63
CA ASN A 642 10.55 8.91 -29.48
C ASN A 642 10.27 7.80 -30.50
N VAL A 643 11.32 7.46 -31.29
CA VAL A 643 11.27 6.41 -32.32
C VAL A 643 12.36 5.38 -32.05
N TYR A 644 11.95 4.15 -31.81
CA TYR A 644 12.89 3.03 -31.68
C TYR A 644 13.19 2.39 -33.01
N ALA A 645 14.45 2.12 -33.27
CA ALA A 645 14.92 1.36 -34.43
C ALA A 645 15.80 0.18 -34.00
N ARG A 646 15.53 -1.01 -34.56
CA ARG A 646 16.33 -2.21 -34.28
C ARG A 646 17.66 -2.19 -35.04
N LYS A 647 17.74 -1.44 -36.12
CA LYS A 647 18.94 -1.18 -36.90
C LYS A 647 18.87 0.20 -37.53
N THR A 648 20.01 0.71 -37.92
CA THR A 648 20.11 2.00 -38.63
C THR A 648 19.19 2.04 -39.86
N ALA A 649 18.37 3.08 -39.95
CA ALA A 649 17.42 3.28 -41.06
C ALA A 649 17.24 4.78 -41.35
N ASN A 650 16.97 5.10 -42.62
CA ASN A 650 16.61 6.47 -43.01
C ASN A 650 15.09 6.60 -43.04
N VAL A 651 14.58 7.61 -42.39
CA VAL A 651 13.13 7.87 -42.25
C VAL A 651 12.79 9.30 -42.57
N LYS A 652 11.56 9.50 -43.01
CA LYS A 652 10.91 10.79 -43.14
C LYS A 652 9.85 10.87 -42.06
N ILE A 653 9.99 11.83 -41.14
CA ILE A 653 8.99 12.14 -40.12
C ILE A 653 8.12 13.29 -40.65
N VAL A 654 6.84 13.08 -40.70
CA VAL A 654 5.86 14.07 -41.16
C VAL A 654 4.90 14.38 -40.03
N LEU A 655 4.83 15.66 -39.62
CA LEU A 655 3.88 16.15 -38.65
C LEU A 655 2.86 17.05 -39.35
N GLU A 656 1.57 16.84 -39.08
CA GLU A 656 0.51 17.77 -39.48
C GLU A 656 0.14 18.59 -38.27
N VAL A 657 0.34 19.90 -38.36
CA VAL A 657 0.18 20.85 -37.26
C VAL A 657 -0.69 22.02 -37.63
N THR A 658 -1.32 22.63 -36.64
CA THR A 658 -2.07 23.89 -36.76
C THR A 658 -1.94 24.71 -35.49
N SER A 659 -2.24 26.00 -35.53
CA SER A 659 -2.25 26.83 -34.34
C SER A 659 -3.35 27.90 -34.45
N ASP A 660 -4.03 28.17 -33.34
CA ASP A 660 -5.08 29.24 -33.30
C ASP A 660 -4.47 30.67 -33.35
N VAL A 661 -3.16 30.76 -33.09
CA VAL A 661 -2.37 32.02 -33.14
C VAL A 661 -1.15 31.77 -34.00
N GLU A 662 -0.72 32.75 -34.79
CA GLU A 662 0.53 32.62 -35.52
C GLU A 662 1.69 32.31 -34.56
N THR A 663 2.32 31.12 -34.76
CA THR A 663 3.41 30.67 -33.95
C THR A 663 4.61 30.24 -34.81
N ILE A 664 5.79 30.43 -34.31
CA ILE A 664 7.00 29.99 -35.00
C ILE A 664 7.41 28.64 -34.42
N VAL A 665 7.46 27.62 -35.28
CA VAL A 665 7.94 26.28 -34.91
C VAL A 665 9.37 26.12 -35.37
N LYS A 666 10.24 25.78 -34.42
CA LYS A 666 11.66 25.42 -34.67
C LYS A 666 11.81 23.92 -34.67
N TYR A 667 12.25 23.38 -35.78
CA TYR A 667 12.44 21.94 -35.96
C TYR A 667 13.60 21.69 -36.92
N ASP A 668 14.45 20.75 -36.63
CA ASP A 668 15.54 20.30 -37.48
C ASP A 668 16.43 21.46 -38.01
N GLY A 669 16.69 22.46 -37.18
CA GLY A 669 17.43 23.66 -37.55
C GLY A 669 16.68 24.62 -38.50
N LYS A 670 15.41 24.39 -38.76
CA LYS A 670 14.53 25.21 -39.58
C LYS A 670 13.51 25.94 -38.69
N GLU A 671 13.00 27.04 -39.21
CA GLU A 671 11.87 27.76 -38.60
C GLU A 671 10.73 27.84 -39.63
N LYS A 672 9.50 27.65 -39.14
CA LYS A 672 8.30 27.75 -39.97
C LYS A 672 7.20 28.44 -39.18
N ASN A 673 6.54 29.41 -39.82
CA ASN A 673 5.31 30.03 -39.28
C ASN A 673 4.14 29.09 -39.50
N ILE A 674 3.39 28.82 -38.41
CA ILE A 674 2.18 28.01 -38.42
C ILE A 674 1.01 28.88 -38.00
N GLY A 675 -0.05 28.86 -38.78
CA GLY A 675 -1.31 29.55 -38.52
C GLY A 675 -2.48 28.59 -38.38
N THR A 676 -3.68 29.09 -38.70
CA THR A 676 -4.95 28.32 -38.56
C THR A 676 -5.14 27.23 -39.64
N SER A 677 -4.34 27.25 -40.71
CA SER A 677 -4.33 26.16 -41.69
C SER A 677 -3.50 24.98 -41.21
N ILE A 678 -3.88 23.76 -41.62
CA ILE A 678 -3.07 22.58 -41.36
C ILE A 678 -1.79 22.64 -42.22
N GLU A 679 -0.67 22.69 -41.57
CA GLU A 679 0.66 22.74 -42.16
C GLU A 679 1.43 21.42 -41.93
N LYS A 680 2.30 21.08 -42.90
CA LYS A 680 3.16 19.90 -42.77
C LYS A 680 4.59 20.31 -42.40
N LEU A 681 5.11 19.69 -41.35
CA LEU A 681 6.52 19.73 -40.99
C LEU A 681 7.16 18.40 -41.40
N GLU A 682 8.17 18.48 -42.22
CA GLU A 682 8.83 17.28 -42.75
C GLU A 682 10.30 17.27 -42.34
N MET A 683 10.75 16.17 -41.73
CA MET A 683 12.12 15.96 -41.27
C MET A 683 12.64 14.66 -41.84
N ASN A 684 13.78 14.71 -42.51
CA ASN A 684 14.49 13.52 -42.94
C ASN A 684 15.55 13.20 -41.89
N LYS A 685 15.49 12.01 -41.33
CA LYS A 685 16.35 11.58 -40.23
C LYS A 685 16.97 10.21 -40.50
N THR A 686 18.18 10.05 -40.01
CA THR A 686 18.79 8.72 -39.88
C THR A 686 18.60 8.25 -38.48
N LEU A 687 17.86 7.17 -38.28
CA LEU A 687 17.72 6.51 -36.99
C LEU A 687 18.96 5.66 -36.73
N ASN A 688 19.51 5.78 -35.54
CA ASN A 688 20.49 4.82 -35.04
C ASN A 688 19.78 3.61 -34.42
N GLU A 689 20.49 2.53 -34.21
CA GLU A 689 19.98 1.40 -33.42
C GLU A 689 19.67 1.86 -32.00
N GLY A 690 18.48 1.54 -31.51
CA GLY A 690 17.97 1.98 -30.20
C GLY A 690 16.96 3.13 -30.30
N ASN A 691 16.81 3.87 -29.20
CA ASN A 691 15.92 5.02 -29.11
C ASN A 691 16.49 6.24 -29.82
N ASN A 692 15.62 6.94 -30.53
CA ASN A 692 15.93 8.18 -31.26
C ASN A 692 14.89 9.23 -30.86
N TYR A 693 15.36 10.34 -30.30
CA TYR A 693 14.51 11.42 -29.83
C TYR A 693 14.55 12.59 -30.80
N PHE A 694 13.38 13.09 -31.18
CA PHE A 694 13.22 14.22 -32.08
C PHE A 694 12.42 15.30 -31.39
N SER A 695 13.06 16.39 -31.06
CA SER A 695 12.43 17.53 -30.42
C SER A 695 12.15 18.67 -31.40
N PHE A 696 11.06 19.37 -31.19
CA PHE A 696 10.72 20.64 -31.84
C PHE A 696 10.08 21.57 -30.82
N ALA A 697 10.38 22.84 -30.94
CA ALA A 697 9.91 23.86 -30.01
C ALA A 697 9.02 24.87 -30.74
N GLU A 698 8.04 25.42 -30.01
CA GLU A 698 7.20 26.50 -30.51
C GLU A 698 7.17 27.68 -29.53
N SER A 699 6.83 28.87 -30.04
CA SER A 699 7.03 30.13 -29.32
C SER A 699 5.82 30.65 -28.54
N THR A 700 4.64 30.00 -28.61
CA THR A 700 3.39 30.58 -28.07
C THR A 700 2.60 29.64 -27.15
N GLY A 701 2.90 28.35 -27.10
CA GLY A 701 2.13 27.35 -26.35
C GLY A 701 0.79 26.94 -27.00
N ASN A 702 0.54 27.32 -28.26
CA ASN A 702 -0.75 27.11 -28.92
C ASN A 702 -0.69 26.11 -30.09
N LEU A 703 0.43 25.44 -30.32
CA LEU A 703 0.55 24.48 -31.39
C LEU A 703 -0.27 23.23 -31.10
N ARG A 704 -1.06 22.80 -32.07
CA ARG A 704 -1.80 21.53 -32.03
C ARG A 704 -1.25 20.60 -33.08
N ILE A 705 -0.91 19.40 -32.65
CA ILE A 705 -0.51 18.33 -33.54
C ILE A 705 -1.75 17.53 -33.90
N ILE A 706 -2.07 17.52 -35.23
CA ILE A 706 -3.24 16.84 -35.78
C ILE A 706 -2.91 15.37 -36.01
N SER A 707 -1.76 15.12 -36.61
CA SER A 707 -1.28 13.75 -36.90
C SER A 707 0.22 13.73 -37.09
N TYR A 708 0.82 12.57 -36.91
CA TYR A 708 2.20 12.33 -37.27
C TYR A 708 2.37 10.95 -37.90
N ARG A 709 3.42 10.79 -38.71
CA ARG A 709 3.81 9.52 -39.27
C ARG A 709 5.31 9.44 -39.53
N VAL A 710 5.84 8.23 -39.41
CA VAL A 710 7.23 7.90 -39.73
C VAL A 710 7.23 7.02 -40.94
N GLU A 711 7.84 7.50 -42.02
CA GLU A 711 7.92 6.82 -43.33
C GLU A 711 9.37 6.37 -43.58
N LEU A 712 9.58 5.15 -44.04
CA LEU A 712 10.89 4.74 -44.51
C LEU A 712 11.21 5.42 -45.86
N MET A 713 12.46 5.89 -45.98
CA MET A 713 12.98 6.49 -47.22
C MET A 713 13.72 5.49 -48.05
#